data_58e61e688ad38265e99575e658989f1c
#
_entry.id   58e61e688ad38265e99575e658989f1c
#
_cell.length_a   1.000
_cell.length_b   1.000
_cell.length_c   1.000
_cell.angle_alpha   90.00
_cell.angle_beta   90.00
_cell.angle_gamma   90.00
#
_symmetry.space_group_name_H-M   'P 1'
#
loop_
_entity.id
_entity.type
_entity.pdbx_description
1 polymer ?
#
loop_
_entity_poly.entity_id
_entity_poly.type
_entity_poly.pdbx_seq_one_letter_code
_entity_poly.pdbx_strand_id
1 'polypeptide(L)'
;MGTWDVRLISASSTQDGDEPVIELYGRTRDRRSITILAHGYRPYMHVVDPRPELAAELAADPDVSSVTPDRLLYRSAMHDVLRVELHGPWKSTEFRNRFRRAGYDVLSADISFHHRYFYDMDMGSCIEVTGEEVGGKYGTDLIVRMDSFRNLESFDPGLRILSFDIENSIEHDFIYTICAVVGENDTIRECEPLTGSERDIITGFSDLIRREDPDVITGYNIDNYDIRKIIERAKANRMSDALPWGRDGGQPRLIGERFWRVRGRLICDAWWAVKKELRPKQETLNAVSSMLLGEQKLDVDPRQMDSEWANNRDKVIRYCTKDAELALRILLEVGTVRKDMDLAAVSKLTVEDVMTSGSSQLADSLLIRAADRGKIGVPMTKGRFPGSEQIEGGYVHTMTPGLYHWVCVLDFKSMYPSLIISKNICFTTLSDDGEIVSPSGARFMSKERRVGLLPTILENLMNERDEIKARMKGTSDPHEYRYLDGLQGAVKVLMNTFYGVFASSFYRFTDKNIGAAITSFARANVKGIISDVESEGVSVIYSDTDSVFMQSPHHDLEGSVGFGTAMAERFSRDGGTLEFEKLLEPFFTHGMKKRYVGKVVWPKASDELLVRGYEIRRSDSFDLQSNMLTDLFGMILEERNDEALAMVRSTVQRVQSGDVSPSELVISKTCKGLDAYENPDRMANVQAARKLMAMGYDFIPGMKVSWIVTDSKSTPQSVEPYISGTEFASKPDYRYYAERLAQTASRITEVFGWEERDLMLGSQQSTLFSGAFSGREEPRRRSQRKDVKPGPRVRSLDDFL
;
A
#
# COMPACT_ATOMS: atom_id res chain seq x y z
N MET A 1 -36.51 -15.72 16.94
CA MET A 1 -35.28 -16.28 16.37
C MET A 1 -35.27 -16.13 14.86
N GLY A 2 -34.20 -15.64 14.27
CA GLY A 2 -34.02 -15.50 12.83
C GLY A 2 -32.60 -15.86 12.41
N THR A 3 -32.37 -15.93 11.10
CA THR A 3 -31.06 -16.23 10.52
C THR A 3 -30.80 -15.28 9.40
N TRP A 4 -29.58 -14.72 9.34
CA TRP A 4 -29.17 -13.70 8.36
C TRP A 4 -27.77 -13.98 7.86
N ASP A 5 -27.57 -13.89 6.54
CA ASP A 5 -26.24 -13.87 5.90
C ASP A 5 -25.70 -12.45 5.97
N VAL A 6 -24.57 -12.26 6.62
CA VAL A 6 -24.01 -10.94 6.93
C VAL A 6 -22.58 -10.84 6.47
N ARG A 7 -22.23 -9.75 5.75
CA ARG A 7 -20.87 -9.30 5.60
C ARG A 7 -20.53 -8.31 6.69
N LEU A 8 -19.48 -8.60 7.46
CA LEU A 8 -18.99 -7.75 8.54
C LEU A 8 -18.19 -6.59 7.99
N ILE A 9 -18.59 -5.36 8.33
CA ILE A 9 -17.97 -4.11 7.91
C ILE A 9 -16.97 -3.66 8.96
N SER A 10 -17.39 -3.63 10.23
CA SER A 10 -16.54 -3.22 11.35
C SER A 10 -16.92 -3.95 12.62
N ALA A 11 -16.03 -3.91 13.62
CA ALA A 11 -16.27 -4.50 14.93
C ALA A 11 -15.77 -3.55 16.03
N SER A 12 -16.47 -3.55 17.15
CA SER A 12 -16.07 -2.83 18.35
C SER A 12 -16.49 -3.59 19.60
N SER A 13 -16.32 -2.97 20.75
CA SER A 13 -16.86 -3.50 22.00
C SER A 13 -17.46 -2.37 22.82
N THR A 14 -18.47 -2.73 23.59
CA THR A 14 -19.17 -1.85 24.54
C THR A 14 -19.32 -2.57 25.88
N GLN A 15 -19.94 -1.90 26.82
CA GLN A 15 -20.29 -2.42 28.13
C GLN A 15 -21.81 -2.32 28.32
N ASP A 16 -22.43 -3.43 28.73
CA ASP A 16 -23.83 -3.48 29.11
C ASP A 16 -23.91 -3.91 30.58
N GLY A 17 -24.21 -2.99 31.46
CA GLY A 17 -24.01 -3.18 32.89
C GLY A 17 -22.55 -3.48 33.22
N ASP A 18 -22.27 -4.62 33.82
CA ASP A 18 -20.90 -5.10 34.10
C ASP A 18 -20.38 -6.10 33.06
N GLU A 19 -21.14 -6.36 32.00
CA GLU A 19 -20.78 -7.33 30.97
C GLU A 19 -20.14 -6.64 29.78
N PRO A 20 -18.98 -7.14 29.30
CA PRO A 20 -18.43 -6.70 28.03
C PRO A 20 -19.18 -7.35 26.85
N VAL A 21 -19.57 -6.55 25.87
CA VAL A 21 -20.30 -6.99 24.69
C VAL A 21 -19.48 -6.66 23.44
N ILE A 22 -19.36 -7.65 22.53
CA ILE A 22 -18.80 -7.43 21.20
C ILE A 22 -19.92 -6.93 20.29
N GLU A 23 -19.66 -5.80 19.63
CA GLU A 23 -20.54 -5.21 18.63
C GLU A 23 -19.98 -5.51 17.25
N LEU A 24 -20.75 -6.21 16.42
CA LEU A 24 -20.40 -6.47 15.03
C LEU A 24 -21.37 -5.70 14.14
N TYR A 25 -20.85 -4.92 13.22
CA TYR A 25 -21.65 -4.14 12.28
C TYR A 25 -21.46 -4.69 10.88
N GLY A 26 -22.55 -4.82 10.14
CA GLY A 26 -22.50 -5.41 8.82
C GLY A 26 -23.68 -5.00 7.94
N ARG A 27 -23.70 -5.65 6.78
CA ARG A 27 -24.79 -5.58 5.82
C ARG A 27 -25.20 -6.99 5.44
N THR A 28 -26.49 -7.22 5.43
CA THR A 28 -27.07 -8.53 5.07
C THR A 28 -27.05 -8.73 3.55
N ARG A 29 -27.19 -9.97 3.10
CA ARG A 29 -27.30 -10.29 1.67
C ARG A 29 -28.52 -9.64 1.03
N ASP A 30 -29.60 -9.41 1.78
CA ASP A 30 -30.79 -8.66 1.35
C ASP A 30 -30.68 -7.14 1.58
N ARG A 31 -29.44 -6.64 1.81
CA ARG A 31 -29.05 -5.22 1.86
C ARG A 31 -29.59 -4.42 3.05
N ARG A 32 -29.97 -5.06 4.12
CA ARG A 32 -30.28 -4.37 5.37
C ARG A 32 -29.01 -4.14 6.18
N SER A 33 -28.94 -3.02 6.86
CA SER A 33 -27.91 -2.81 7.87
C SER A 33 -28.21 -3.63 9.14
N ILE A 34 -27.18 -4.12 9.79
CA ILE A 34 -27.33 -4.98 10.96
C ILE A 34 -26.27 -4.67 12.02
N THR A 35 -26.71 -4.63 13.27
CA THR A 35 -25.86 -4.66 14.46
C THR A 35 -26.07 -6.00 15.16
N ILE A 36 -24.96 -6.74 15.39
CA ILE A 36 -24.97 -8.04 16.06
C ILE A 36 -24.27 -7.86 17.41
N LEU A 37 -24.93 -8.30 18.49
CA LEU A 37 -24.44 -8.24 19.85
C LEU A 37 -24.04 -9.64 20.32
N ALA A 38 -22.73 -9.84 20.58
CA ALA A 38 -22.22 -11.09 21.13
C ALA A 38 -21.87 -10.91 22.60
N HIS A 39 -22.55 -11.65 23.44
CA HIS A 39 -22.42 -11.65 24.89
C HIS A 39 -21.61 -12.84 25.39
N GLY A 40 -21.22 -12.83 26.67
CA GLY A 40 -20.61 -13.97 27.35
C GLY A 40 -19.12 -14.19 27.09
N TYR A 41 -18.49 -13.40 26.23
CA TYR A 41 -17.05 -13.50 25.97
C TYR A 41 -16.25 -12.62 26.93
N ARG A 42 -15.14 -13.17 27.46
CA ARG A 42 -14.29 -12.50 28.43
C ARG A 42 -12.85 -12.37 27.94
N PRO A 43 -12.16 -11.24 28.22
CA PRO A 43 -10.76 -11.05 27.86
C PRO A 43 -9.86 -11.90 28.75
N TYR A 44 -8.75 -12.39 28.18
CA TYR A 44 -7.77 -13.17 28.94
C TYR A 44 -6.34 -12.87 28.50
N MET A 45 -5.39 -13.31 29.31
CA MET A 45 -3.97 -13.34 29.03
C MET A 45 -3.31 -14.57 29.68
N HIS A 46 -2.09 -14.92 29.25
CA HIS A 46 -1.35 -16.01 29.85
C HIS A 46 -0.11 -15.48 30.57
N VAL A 47 0.11 -15.96 31.78
CA VAL A 47 1.33 -15.71 32.59
C VAL A 47 2.22 -16.95 32.51
N VAL A 48 3.44 -16.79 32.04
CA VAL A 48 4.40 -17.89 31.80
C VAL A 48 5.15 -18.22 33.07
N ASP A 49 5.34 -19.54 33.33
CA ASP A 49 6.07 -20.11 34.47
C ASP A 49 5.69 -19.45 35.81
N PRO A 50 4.42 -19.46 36.20
CA PRO A 50 3.93 -18.79 37.40
C PRO A 50 4.46 -19.47 38.67
N ARG A 51 4.69 -18.68 39.71
CA ARG A 51 4.93 -19.26 41.04
C ARG A 51 3.67 -19.97 41.54
N PRO A 52 3.83 -21.03 42.40
CA PRO A 52 2.67 -21.89 42.79
C PRO A 52 1.53 -21.11 43.45
N GLU A 53 1.81 -20.08 44.22
CA GLU A 53 0.83 -19.30 44.99
C GLU A 53 0.02 -18.34 44.12
N LEU A 54 0.50 -17.98 42.92
CA LEU A 54 -0.10 -16.97 42.06
C LEU A 54 -1.53 -17.32 41.65
N ALA A 55 -1.80 -18.56 41.40
CA ALA A 55 -3.16 -19.03 41.02
C ALA A 55 -4.20 -18.75 42.11
N ALA A 56 -3.83 -19.00 43.38
CA ALA A 56 -4.72 -18.77 44.51
C ALA A 56 -4.92 -17.26 44.77
N GLU A 57 -3.87 -16.48 44.64
CA GLU A 57 -3.92 -15.01 44.76
C GLU A 57 -4.83 -14.39 43.70
N LEU A 58 -4.72 -14.84 42.46
CA LEU A 58 -5.55 -14.34 41.36
C LEU A 58 -7.01 -14.81 41.46
N ALA A 59 -7.26 -16.02 41.92
CA ALA A 59 -8.62 -16.52 42.14
C ALA A 59 -9.38 -15.74 43.25
N ALA A 60 -8.68 -15.08 44.13
CA ALA A 60 -9.24 -14.18 45.14
C ALA A 60 -9.39 -12.71 44.68
N ASP A 61 -8.89 -12.34 43.53
CA ASP A 61 -8.96 -10.99 43.01
C ASP A 61 -10.35 -10.71 42.38
N PRO A 62 -11.07 -9.65 42.81
CA PRO A 62 -12.43 -9.38 42.36
C PRO A 62 -12.54 -9.02 40.88
N ASP A 63 -11.47 -8.63 40.23
CA ASP A 63 -11.45 -8.31 38.79
C ASP A 63 -11.18 -9.56 37.90
N VAL A 64 -10.85 -10.70 38.53
CA VAL A 64 -10.55 -11.96 37.84
C VAL A 64 -11.79 -12.85 37.82
N SER A 65 -12.19 -13.25 36.63
CA SER A 65 -13.33 -14.17 36.42
C SER A 65 -12.93 -15.64 36.61
N SER A 66 -11.79 -16.04 36.08
CA SER A 66 -11.28 -17.40 36.22
C SER A 66 -9.77 -17.48 36.04
N VAL A 67 -9.16 -18.52 36.62
CA VAL A 67 -7.73 -18.85 36.47
C VAL A 67 -7.62 -20.33 36.13
N THR A 68 -7.04 -20.63 34.96
CA THR A 68 -6.94 -22.00 34.49
C THR A 68 -5.48 -22.31 34.10
N PRO A 69 -4.87 -23.39 34.64
CA PRO A 69 -3.55 -23.83 34.21
C PRO A 69 -3.62 -24.42 32.79
N ASP A 70 -2.60 -24.13 31.98
CA ASP A 70 -2.43 -24.67 30.64
C ASP A 70 -0.93 -24.84 30.33
N ARG A 71 -0.60 -25.41 29.18
CA ARG A 71 0.78 -25.54 28.67
C ARG A 71 0.87 -25.06 27.25
N LEU A 72 1.82 -24.19 27.00
CA LEU A 72 2.01 -23.60 25.68
C LEU A 72 3.46 -23.75 25.21
N LEU A 73 3.63 -23.98 23.89
CA LEU A 73 4.94 -23.91 23.25
C LEU A 73 5.36 -22.43 23.15
N TYR A 74 6.40 -22.03 23.84
CA TYR A 74 6.96 -20.68 23.82
C TYR A 74 8.48 -20.72 23.80
N ARG A 75 9.13 -19.92 22.92
CA ARG A 75 10.59 -19.93 22.74
C ARG A 75 11.18 -21.35 22.59
N SER A 76 10.55 -22.13 21.70
CA SER A 76 10.93 -23.51 21.36
C SER A 76 10.80 -24.58 22.45
N ALA A 77 10.33 -24.23 23.66
CA ALA A 77 10.07 -25.13 24.78
C ALA A 77 8.62 -25.10 25.23
N MET A 78 8.17 -26.18 25.88
CA MET A 78 6.84 -26.22 26.54
C MET A 78 6.95 -25.57 27.91
N HIS A 79 6.11 -24.57 28.16
CA HIS A 79 6.02 -23.85 29.42
C HIS A 79 4.66 -24.08 30.09
N ASP A 80 4.65 -24.16 31.41
CA ASP A 80 3.43 -24.10 32.19
C ASP A 80 2.96 -22.64 32.22
N VAL A 81 1.67 -22.41 32.00
CA VAL A 81 1.09 -21.07 31.98
C VAL A 81 -0.18 -21.00 32.79
N LEU A 82 -0.52 -19.83 33.33
CA LEU A 82 -1.84 -19.53 33.84
C LEU A 82 -2.62 -18.68 32.84
N ARG A 83 -3.75 -19.20 32.37
CA ARG A 83 -4.74 -18.41 31.66
C ARG A 83 -5.57 -17.65 32.67
N VAL A 84 -5.48 -16.33 32.66
CA VAL A 84 -6.17 -15.41 33.56
C VAL A 84 -7.24 -14.69 32.78
N GLU A 85 -8.50 -15.00 33.06
CA GLU A 85 -9.67 -14.34 32.49
C GLU A 85 -10.12 -13.20 33.40
N LEU A 86 -10.43 -12.05 32.81
CA LEU A 86 -10.89 -10.87 33.52
C LEU A 86 -12.38 -10.63 33.29
N HIS A 87 -13.06 -9.97 34.21
CA HIS A 87 -14.47 -9.61 34.06
C HIS A 87 -14.68 -8.65 32.87
N GLY A 88 -13.72 -7.77 32.56
CA GLY A 88 -13.84 -6.86 31.44
C GLY A 88 -12.50 -6.38 30.86
N PRO A 89 -12.48 -5.92 29.61
CA PRO A 89 -11.26 -5.53 28.90
C PRO A 89 -10.61 -4.27 29.47
N TRP A 90 -11.35 -3.43 30.20
CA TRP A 90 -10.83 -2.21 30.83
C TRP A 90 -9.76 -2.48 31.89
N LYS A 91 -9.67 -3.69 32.45
CA LYS A 91 -8.63 -4.12 33.40
C LYS A 91 -7.40 -4.75 32.73
N SER A 92 -7.46 -5.12 31.47
CA SER A 92 -6.39 -5.86 30.79
C SER A 92 -5.04 -5.15 30.83
N THR A 93 -5.01 -3.83 30.68
CA THR A 93 -3.76 -3.05 30.72
C THR A 93 -3.15 -3.01 32.12
N GLU A 94 -3.96 -2.91 33.17
CA GLU A 94 -3.54 -2.94 34.57
C GLU A 94 -2.89 -4.27 34.93
N PHE A 95 -3.57 -5.40 34.64
CA PHE A 95 -3.08 -6.75 34.91
C PHE A 95 -1.81 -7.07 34.11
N ARG A 96 -1.79 -6.75 32.81
CA ARG A 96 -0.59 -6.89 31.98
C ARG A 96 0.62 -6.18 32.59
N ASN A 97 0.44 -4.93 33.03
CA ASN A 97 1.54 -4.16 33.63
C ASN A 97 1.93 -4.70 35.00
N ARG A 98 0.98 -5.17 35.82
CA ARG A 98 1.21 -5.84 37.12
C ARG A 98 2.11 -7.06 36.93
N PHE A 99 1.79 -7.97 36.03
CA PHE A 99 2.58 -9.18 35.78
C PHE A 99 3.96 -8.85 35.20
N ARG A 100 4.06 -7.92 34.28
CA ARG A 100 5.37 -7.51 33.76
C ARG A 100 6.29 -6.88 34.81
N ARG A 101 5.73 -6.08 35.71
CA ARG A 101 6.50 -5.51 36.84
C ARG A 101 6.96 -6.60 37.84
N ALA A 102 6.20 -7.65 37.97
CA ALA A 102 6.55 -8.81 38.77
C ALA A 102 7.57 -9.75 38.09
N GLY A 103 8.00 -9.42 36.84
CA GLY A 103 9.06 -10.16 36.13
C GLY A 103 8.51 -11.30 35.24
N TYR A 104 7.21 -11.47 35.10
CA TYR A 104 6.64 -12.53 34.27
C TYR A 104 6.63 -12.14 32.79
N ASP A 105 6.87 -13.11 31.90
CA ASP A 105 6.47 -13.03 30.51
C ASP A 105 4.93 -13.17 30.41
N VAL A 106 4.30 -12.25 29.69
CA VAL A 106 2.85 -12.21 29.49
C VAL A 106 2.53 -12.41 28.01
N LEU A 107 1.64 -13.34 27.68
CA LEU A 107 1.27 -13.66 26.32
C LEU A 107 -0.18 -13.22 26.04
N SER A 108 -0.48 -12.91 24.78
CA SER A 108 -1.81 -12.52 24.26
C SER A 108 -2.39 -11.22 24.87
N ALA A 109 -1.65 -10.45 25.64
CA ALA A 109 -2.15 -9.33 26.44
C ALA A 109 -2.26 -7.97 25.71
N ASP A 110 -1.84 -7.89 24.46
CA ASP A 110 -1.88 -6.70 23.60
C ASP A 110 -2.80 -6.85 22.38
N ILE A 111 -3.57 -7.93 22.33
CA ILE A 111 -4.59 -8.14 21.31
C ILE A 111 -5.86 -7.42 21.75
N SER A 112 -6.44 -6.58 20.89
CA SER A 112 -7.69 -5.90 21.21
C SER A 112 -8.83 -6.90 21.45
N PHE A 113 -9.77 -6.55 22.31
CA PHE A 113 -10.80 -7.47 22.79
C PHE A 113 -11.66 -8.07 21.67
N HIS A 114 -12.11 -7.24 20.72
CA HIS A 114 -12.88 -7.73 19.57
C HIS A 114 -12.03 -8.59 18.62
N HIS A 115 -10.74 -8.30 18.39
CA HIS A 115 -9.87 -9.17 17.60
C HIS A 115 -9.63 -10.51 18.30
N ARG A 116 -9.45 -10.51 19.64
CA ARG A 116 -9.32 -11.76 20.39
C ARG A 116 -10.55 -12.63 20.22
N TYR A 117 -11.74 -12.03 20.25
CA TYR A 117 -12.99 -12.74 19.97
C TYR A 117 -13.01 -13.36 18.57
N PHE A 118 -12.63 -12.59 17.54
CA PHE A 118 -12.55 -13.11 16.17
C PHE A 118 -11.61 -14.30 16.04
N TYR A 119 -10.47 -14.25 16.73
CA TYR A 119 -9.46 -15.31 16.63
C TYR A 119 -9.90 -16.58 17.37
N ASP A 120 -10.44 -16.45 18.56
CA ASP A 120 -10.90 -17.58 19.36
C ASP A 120 -12.08 -18.29 18.74
N MET A 121 -13.01 -17.54 18.17
CA MET A 121 -14.20 -18.09 17.49
C MET A 121 -13.93 -18.52 16.03
N ASP A 122 -12.71 -18.33 15.52
CA ASP A 122 -12.36 -18.49 14.10
C ASP A 122 -13.37 -17.80 13.15
N MET A 123 -13.87 -16.63 13.56
CA MET A 123 -14.87 -15.87 12.82
C MET A 123 -14.28 -15.25 11.54
N GLY A 124 -14.94 -15.47 10.41
CA GLY A 124 -14.59 -14.87 9.12
C GLY A 124 -15.22 -13.49 8.90
N SER A 125 -14.99 -12.92 7.71
CA SER A 125 -15.58 -11.63 7.30
C SER A 125 -17.03 -11.74 6.83
N CYS A 126 -17.49 -12.92 6.46
CA CYS A 126 -18.87 -13.23 6.10
C CYS A 126 -19.38 -14.38 6.97
N ILE A 127 -20.53 -14.18 7.59
CA ILE A 127 -21.13 -15.15 8.51
C ILE A 127 -22.62 -15.28 8.27
N GLU A 128 -23.16 -16.45 8.51
CA GLU A 128 -24.57 -16.64 8.82
C GLU A 128 -24.73 -16.52 10.34
N VAL A 129 -25.50 -15.56 10.79
CA VAL A 129 -25.80 -15.37 12.21
C VAL A 129 -27.19 -15.86 12.51
N THR A 130 -27.34 -16.62 13.60
CA THR A 130 -28.62 -17.02 14.17
C THR A 130 -28.79 -16.34 15.53
N GLY A 131 -29.96 -15.77 15.78
CA GLY A 131 -30.20 -15.06 17.03
C GLY A 131 -31.62 -14.50 17.16
N GLU A 132 -31.79 -13.67 18.16
CA GLU A 132 -33.04 -12.99 18.45
C GLU A 132 -32.92 -11.51 18.03
N GLU A 133 -33.91 -11.05 17.26
CA GLU A 133 -34.02 -9.61 16.97
C GLU A 133 -34.46 -8.90 18.27
N VAL A 134 -33.73 -7.86 18.67
CA VAL A 134 -33.94 -7.09 19.89
C VAL A 134 -34.06 -5.63 19.58
N GLY A 135 -34.70 -4.88 20.48
CA GLY A 135 -34.69 -3.42 20.43
C GLY A 135 -33.39 -2.85 21.00
N GLY A 136 -33.03 -1.64 20.60
CA GLY A 136 -31.84 -0.99 21.13
C GLY A 136 -31.59 0.40 20.58
N LYS A 137 -30.47 0.98 20.96
CA LYS A 137 -30.04 2.34 20.60
C LYS A 137 -29.39 2.48 19.22
N TYR A 138 -29.20 1.37 18.53
CA TYR A 138 -28.44 1.35 17.28
C TYR A 138 -29.27 1.82 16.08
N GLY A 139 -28.67 2.63 15.23
CA GLY A 139 -29.30 3.15 14.02
C GLY A 139 -29.12 2.19 12.82
N THR A 140 -29.51 0.92 12.97
CA THR A 140 -29.49 -0.10 11.92
C THR A 140 -30.88 -0.71 11.74
N ASP A 141 -31.15 -1.25 10.54
CA ASP A 141 -32.44 -1.89 10.23
C ASP A 141 -32.71 -3.09 11.13
N LEU A 142 -31.63 -3.77 11.55
CA LEU A 142 -31.68 -4.96 12.41
C LEU A 142 -30.73 -4.82 13.60
N ILE A 143 -31.20 -5.22 14.78
CA ILE A 143 -30.35 -5.41 15.96
C ILE A 143 -30.58 -6.85 16.44
N VAL A 144 -29.52 -7.66 16.44
CA VAL A 144 -29.60 -9.09 16.72
C VAL A 144 -28.72 -9.45 17.90
N ARG A 145 -29.27 -10.06 18.94
CA ARG A 145 -28.53 -10.77 19.97
C ARG A 145 -28.16 -12.14 19.43
N MET A 146 -26.88 -12.36 19.22
CA MET A 146 -26.37 -13.60 18.59
C MET A 146 -26.38 -14.77 19.56
N ASP A 147 -26.95 -15.88 19.11
CA ASP A 147 -26.87 -17.17 19.78
C ASP A 147 -25.74 -18.03 19.18
N SER A 148 -25.62 -18.03 17.85
CA SER A 148 -24.57 -18.77 17.13
C SER A 148 -24.30 -18.18 15.77
N PHE A 149 -23.20 -18.59 15.15
CA PHE A 149 -22.87 -18.24 13.77
C PHE A 149 -22.16 -19.40 13.07
N ARG A 150 -22.13 -19.34 11.74
CA ARG A 150 -21.21 -20.11 10.88
C ARG A 150 -20.59 -19.24 9.81
N ASN A 151 -19.35 -19.56 9.43
CA ASN A 151 -18.67 -18.83 8.36
C ASN A 151 -19.31 -19.14 7.00
N LEU A 152 -19.34 -18.11 6.14
CA LEU A 152 -19.82 -18.20 4.75
C LEU A 152 -18.70 -17.90 3.77
N GLU A 153 -18.87 -18.35 2.51
CA GLU A 153 -18.09 -17.81 1.41
C GLU A 153 -18.37 -16.31 1.28
N SER A 154 -17.32 -15.58 0.86
CA SER A 154 -17.39 -14.14 0.65
C SER A 154 -18.46 -13.78 -0.39
N PHE A 155 -19.20 -12.73 -0.14
CA PHE A 155 -20.18 -12.16 -1.06
C PHE A 155 -20.17 -10.64 -1.00
N ASP A 156 -20.63 -9.98 -2.07
CA ASP A 156 -20.84 -8.54 -2.09
C ASP A 156 -22.26 -8.23 -1.61
N PRO A 157 -22.43 -7.49 -0.50
CA PRO A 157 -23.75 -7.16 0.02
C PRO A 157 -24.37 -5.94 -0.68
N GLY A 158 -23.66 -5.29 -1.62
CA GLY A 158 -24.09 -4.03 -2.23
C GLY A 158 -24.04 -2.88 -1.22
N LEU A 159 -22.82 -2.44 -0.86
CA LEU A 159 -22.61 -1.37 0.12
C LEU A 159 -23.21 -0.05 -0.35
N ARG A 160 -23.88 0.67 0.57
CA ARG A 160 -24.35 2.04 0.34
C ARG A 160 -23.23 3.03 0.68
N ILE A 161 -22.89 3.91 -0.26
CA ILE A 161 -21.79 4.87 -0.14
C ILE A 161 -22.34 6.29 -0.20
N LEU A 162 -22.11 7.10 0.83
CA LEU A 162 -22.38 8.53 0.85
C LEU A 162 -21.09 9.28 0.60
N SER A 163 -21.05 10.08 -0.46
CA SER A 163 -19.96 11.01 -0.74
C SER A 163 -20.42 12.43 -0.50
N PHE A 164 -19.57 13.24 0.13
CA PHE A 164 -19.91 14.63 0.43
C PHE A 164 -18.72 15.56 0.20
N ASP A 165 -19.04 16.83 0.06
CA ASP A 165 -18.09 17.93 -0.05
C ASP A 165 -18.66 19.15 0.69
N ILE A 166 -17.78 20.06 1.14
CA ILE A 166 -18.18 21.28 1.85
C ILE A 166 -17.64 22.52 1.16
N GLU A 167 -18.44 23.60 1.17
CA GLU A 167 -17.96 24.91 0.81
C GLU A 167 -18.04 25.87 1.99
N ASN A 168 -16.98 26.61 2.24
CA ASN A 168 -16.87 27.49 3.39
C ASN A 168 -16.36 28.88 3.01
N SER A 169 -16.68 29.86 3.88
CA SER A 169 -16.11 31.20 3.79
C SER A 169 -14.59 31.16 3.99
N ILE A 170 -13.89 31.98 3.23
CA ILE A 170 -12.45 32.23 3.39
C ILE A 170 -12.23 33.31 4.48
N GLU A 171 -13.11 34.31 4.53
CA GLU A 171 -12.94 35.48 5.39
C GLU A 171 -13.46 35.25 6.82
N HIS A 172 -14.50 34.41 7.01
CA HIS A 172 -15.25 34.34 8.25
C HIS A 172 -15.28 32.99 8.94
N ASP A 173 -14.53 32.00 8.46
CA ASP A 173 -14.49 30.64 9.03
C ASP A 173 -15.92 30.08 9.30
N PHE A 174 -16.72 29.95 8.24
CA PHE A 174 -18.12 29.55 8.26
C PHE A 174 -18.44 28.60 7.11
N ILE A 175 -19.22 27.53 7.36
CA ILE A 175 -19.68 26.59 6.34
C ILE A 175 -20.90 27.15 5.62
N TYR A 176 -20.81 27.33 4.30
CA TYR A 176 -21.91 27.79 3.46
C TYR A 176 -22.87 26.69 3.07
N THR A 177 -22.35 25.53 2.73
CA THR A 177 -23.15 24.37 2.31
C THR A 177 -22.39 23.07 2.50
N ILE A 178 -23.13 21.99 2.69
CA ILE A 178 -22.68 20.61 2.53
C ILE A 178 -23.53 19.99 1.44
N CYS A 179 -22.88 19.47 0.39
CA CYS A 179 -23.55 18.74 -0.68
C CYS A 179 -23.14 17.27 -0.63
N ALA A 180 -24.08 16.38 -0.90
CA ALA A 180 -23.83 14.95 -0.84
C ALA A 180 -24.53 14.20 -1.97
N VAL A 181 -23.93 13.07 -2.35
CA VAL A 181 -24.51 12.08 -3.25
C VAL A 181 -24.45 10.70 -2.62
N VAL A 182 -25.42 9.84 -2.95
CA VAL A 182 -25.46 8.46 -2.48
C VAL A 182 -25.33 7.51 -3.67
N GLY A 183 -24.34 6.62 -3.61
CA GLY A 183 -24.13 5.52 -4.55
C GLY A 183 -24.69 4.22 -4.01
N GLU A 184 -25.52 3.58 -4.77
CA GLU A 184 -26.09 2.26 -4.49
C GLU A 184 -26.49 1.57 -5.80
N ASN A 185 -26.12 0.30 -5.99
CA ASN A 185 -26.52 -0.51 -7.16
C ASN A 185 -26.17 0.14 -8.52
N ASP A 186 -24.96 0.61 -8.69
CA ASP A 186 -24.48 1.30 -9.88
C ASP A 186 -25.25 2.60 -10.23
N THR A 187 -26.07 3.08 -9.30
CA THR A 187 -26.79 4.36 -9.42
C THR A 187 -26.22 5.39 -8.45
N ILE A 188 -26.16 6.63 -8.91
CA ILE A 188 -25.78 7.78 -8.07
C ILE A 188 -26.98 8.72 -7.99
N ARG A 189 -27.35 9.07 -6.78
CA ARG A 189 -28.46 9.97 -6.48
C ARG A 189 -27.95 11.16 -5.70
N GLU A 190 -28.30 12.37 -6.15
CA GLU A 190 -28.03 13.59 -5.42
C GLU A 190 -28.94 13.69 -4.19
N CYS A 191 -28.38 14.20 -3.10
CA CYS A 191 -29.11 14.60 -1.91
C CYS A 191 -29.47 16.08 -1.98
N GLU A 192 -30.47 16.49 -1.23
CA GLU A 192 -30.83 17.90 -1.12
C GLU A 192 -29.67 18.67 -0.46
N PRO A 193 -29.18 19.77 -1.07
CA PRO A 193 -28.09 20.56 -0.52
C PRO A 193 -28.43 21.15 0.85
N LEU A 194 -27.54 21.01 1.81
CA LEU A 194 -27.72 21.57 3.15
C LEU A 194 -27.25 23.02 3.18
N THR A 195 -28.15 23.92 3.41
CA THR A 195 -27.91 25.36 3.42
C THR A 195 -28.70 26.03 4.58
N GLY A 196 -28.36 27.26 4.92
CA GLY A 196 -29.07 27.98 6.01
C GLY A 196 -28.10 28.43 7.09
N SER A 197 -28.52 28.34 8.37
CA SER A 197 -27.59 28.61 9.46
C SER A 197 -26.59 27.45 9.57
N GLU A 198 -25.37 27.75 10.01
CA GLU A 198 -24.34 26.71 10.16
C GLU A 198 -24.78 25.59 11.12
N ARG A 199 -25.60 25.92 12.14
CA ARG A 199 -26.21 24.92 13.02
C ARG A 199 -27.16 23.98 12.27
N ASP A 200 -27.99 24.55 11.38
CA ASP A 200 -28.93 23.76 10.57
C ASP A 200 -28.16 22.84 9.59
N ILE A 201 -27.10 23.35 8.98
CA ILE A 201 -26.23 22.59 8.06
C ILE A 201 -25.58 21.38 8.78
N ILE A 202 -24.98 21.61 9.96
CA ILE A 202 -24.29 20.55 10.73
C ILE A 202 -25.32 19.53 11.27
N THR A 203 -26.43 19.96 11.76
CA THR A 203 -27.52 19.07 12.22
C THR A 203 -28.10 18.29 11.04
N GLY A 204 -28.39 18.97 9.93
CA GLY A 204 -28.93 18.39 8.72
C GLY A 204 -27.99 17.32 8.14
N PHE A 205 -26.67 17.52 8.21
CA PHE A 205 -25.71 16.53 7.75
C PHE A 205 -25.71 15.27 8.64
N SER A 206 -25.77 15.43 9.94
CA SER A 206 -25.92 14.31 10.86
C SER A 206 -27.24 13.55 10.65
N ASP A 207 -28.33 14.27 10.36
CA ASP A 207 -29.64 13.68 10.04
C ASP A 207 -29.61 12.96 8.68
N LEU A 208 -28.90 13.52 7.69
CA LEU A 208 -28.68 12.89 6.40
C LEU A 208 -27.95 11.55 6.56
N ILE A 209 -26.85 11.50 7.31
CA ILE A 209 -26.12 10.27 7.59
C ILE A 209 -27.02 9.23 8.26
N ARG A 210 -27.84 9.63 9.21
CA ARG A 210 -28.76 8.70 9.89
C ARG A 210 -29.87 8.21 8.96
N ARG A 211 -30.44 9.08 8.14
CA ARG A 211 -31.53 8.74 7.22
C ARG A 211 -31.08 7.84 6.07
N GLU A 212 -29.91 8.15 5.46
CA GLU A 212 -29.37 7.37 4.37
C GLU A 212 -28.69 6.08 4.84
N ASP A 213 -28.31 5.99 6.10
CA ASP A 213 -27.59 4.88 6.72
C ASP A 213 -26.48 4.28 5.85
N PRO A 214 -25.48 5.07 5.39
CA PRO A 214 -24.42 4.57 4.55
C PRO A 214 -23.51 3.61 5.29
N ASP A 215 -22.99 2.60 4.58
CA ASP A 215 -21.92 1.73 5.06
C ASP A 215 -20.55 2.41 4.94
N VAL A 216 -20.41 3.25 3.91
CA VAL A 216 -19.18 3.98 3.61
C VAL A 216 -19.49 5.47 3.49
N ILE A 217 -18.71 6.28 4.17
CA ILE A 217 -18.69 7.74 4.02
C ILE A 217 -17.39 8.09 3.30
N THR A 218 -17.48 8.84 2.21
CA THR A 218 -16.35 9.24 1.38
C THR A 218 -16.45 10.70 0.95
N GLY A 219 -15.45 11.16 0.27
CA GLY A 219 -15.27 12.44 -0.37
C GLY A 219 -13.79 12.57 -0.75
N TYR A 220 -13.34 13.72 -1.21
CA TYR A 220 -11.97 13.91 -1.64
C TYR A 220 -11.16 14.71 -0.63
N ASN A 221 -10.24 14.07 0.09
CA ASN A 221 -9.43 14.67 1.16
C ASN A 221 -10.21 14.98 2.46
N ILE A 222 -11.30 14.28 2.69
CA ILE A 222 -12.21 14.52 3.84
C ILE A 222 -11.55 14.26 5.19
N ASP A 223 -10.58 13.35 5.27
CA ASP A 223 -9.86 13.06 6.51
C ASP A 223 -9.08 14.27 7.02
N ASN A 224 -8.53 15.05 6.12
CA ASN A 224 -7.67 16.15 6.48
C ASN A 224 -8.42 17.49 6.55
N TYR A 225 -9.52 17.66 5.81
CA TYR A 225 -10.22 18.93 5.70
C TYR A 225 -11.68 18.86 6.18
N ASP A 226 -12.57 18.27 5.42
CA ASP A 226 -14.01 18.40 5.59
C ASP A 226 -14.51 17.93 6.96
N ILE A 227 -14.11 16.72 7.39
CA ILE A 227 -14.51 16.18 8.69
C ILE A 227 -13.96 17.04 9.83
N ARG A 228 -12.70 17.48 9.71
CA ARG A 228 -12.09 18.38 10.71
C ARG A 228 -12.84 19.68 10.79
N LYS A 229 -13.14 20.28 9.65
CA LYS A 229 -13.87 21.56 9.56
C LYS A 229 -15.24 21.44 10.21
N ILE A 230 -16.01 20.41 9.87
CA ILE A 230 -17.33 20.17 10.48
C ILE A 230 -17.22 20.06 12.01
N ILE A 231 -16.25 19.31 12.52
CA ILE A 231 -16.05 19.13 13.96
C ILE A 231 -15.63 20.46 14.64
N GLU A 232 -14.71 21.21 14.02
CA GLU A 232 -14.28 22.52 14.52
C GLU A 232 -15.45 23.50 14.58
N ARG A 233 -16.26 23.55 13.52
CA ARG A 233 -17.44 24.41 13.46
C ARG A 233 -18.52 23.97 14.41
N ALA A 234 -18.73 22.66 14.59
CA ALA A 234 -19.64 22.15 15.62
C ALA A 234 -19.22 22.61 17.02
N LYS A 235 -17.92 22.54 17.35
CA LYS A 235 -17.39 23.06 18.63
C LYS A 235 -17.61 24.58 18.77
N ALA A 236 -17.30 25.35 17.73
CA ALA A 236 -17.50 26.82 17.73
C ALA A 236 -18.98 27.22 17.96
N ASN A 237 -19.89 26.42 17.41
CA ASN A 237 -21.33 26.58 17.60
C ASN A 237 -21.90 25.96 18.90
N ARG A 238 -21.05 25.45 19.80
CA ARG A 238 -21.42 24.73 21.02
C ARG A 238 -22.34 23.52 20.76
N MET A 239 -22.03 22.77 19.72
CA MET A 239 -22.74 21.58 19.24
C MET A 239 -21.86 20.34 19.30
N SER A 240 -20.95 20.27 20.26
CA SER A 240 -19.94 19.15 20.32
C SER A 240 -20.56 17.76 20.34
N ASP A 241 -21.77 17.62 20.84
CA ASP A 241 -22.51 16.35 20.95
C ASP A 241 -23.47 16.11 19.75
N ALA A 242 -23.49 17.02 18.76
CA ALA A 242 -24.45 16.99 17.65
C ALA A 242 -23.96 16.24 16.41
N LEU A 243 -22.95 15.39 16.54
CA LEU A 243 -22.38 14.60 15.45
C LEU A 243 -22.57 13.08 15.66
N PRO A 244 -23.81 12.57 15.87
CA PRO A 244 -24.06 11.15 16.11
C PRO A 244 -24.00 10.36 14.81
N TRP A 245 -22.82 10.30 14.19
CA TRP A 245 -22.63 9.64 12.88
C TRP A 245 -22.49 8.14 12.98
N GLY A 246 -22.11 7.63 14.16
CA GLY A 246 -22.00 6.18 14.40
C GLY A 246 -23.35 5.50 14.44
N ARG A 247 -23.40 4.24 14.05
CA ARG A 247 -24.58 3.37 14.21
C ARG A 247 -24.94 3.13 15.68
N ASP A 248 -23.97 3.32 16.57
CA ASP A 248 -24.17 3.36 18.03
C ASP A 248 -24.59 4.74 18.57
N GLY A 249 -24.75 5.74 17.69
CA GLY A 249 -24.96 7.14 18.05
C GLY A 249 -23.69 7.87 18.49
N GLY A 250 -22.53 7.25 18.36
CA GLY A 250 -21.23 7.81 18.70
C GLY A 250 -20.74 8.84 17.69
N GLN A 251 -19.79 9.68 18.15
CA GLN A 251 -19.20 10.72 17.33
C GLN A 251 -17.97 10.23 16.57
N PRO A 252 -17.57 10.91 15.47
CA PRO A 252 -16.30 10.67 14.79
C PRO A 252 -15.13 10.82 15.76
N ARG A 253 -14.17 9.90 15.70
CA ARG A 253 -12.94 9.91 16.52
C ARG A 253 -11.71 9.85 15.64
N LEU A 254 -10.73 10.74 15.91
CA LEU A 254 -9.44 10.73 15.23
C LEU A 254 -8.56 9.61 15.79
N ILE A 255 -8.01 8.78 14.90
CA ILE A 255 -7.10 7.69 15.25
C ILE A 255 -5.73 7.97 14.65
N GLY A 256 -4.67 7.92 15.48
CA GLY A 256 -3.29 8.09 15.03
C GLY A 256 -3.03 9.45 14.37
N GLU A 257 -3.79 10.48 14.72
CA GLU A 257 -3.70 11.86 14.19
C GLU A 257 -4.03 11.99 12.69
N ARG A 258 -4.48 10.92 12.05
CA ARG A 258 -4.59 10.87 10.59
C ARG A 258 -5.94 10.43 10.05
N PHE A 259 -6.58 9.43 10.64
CA PHE A 259 -7.79 8.82 10.13
C PHE A 259 -8.96 9.02 11.08
N TRP A 260 -10.14 9.24 10.52
CA TRP A 260 -11.36 9.28 11.30
C TRP A 260 -12.03 7.91 11.37
N ARG A 261 -12.57 7.60 12.52
CA ARG A 261 -13.36 6.39 12.75
C ARG A 261 -14.77 6.77 13.20
N VAL A 262 -15.74 6.13 12.59
CA VAL A 262 -17.17 6.22 12.91
C VAL A 262 -17.67 4.80 13.14
N ARG A 263 -18.11 4.49 14.34
CA ARG A 263 -18.52 3.10 14.66
C ARG A 263 -19.66 2.62 13.77
N GLY A 264 -19.46 1.43 13.19
CA GLY A 264 -20.42 0.78 12.30
C GLY A 264 -20.41 1.30 10.85
N ARG A 265 -19.54 2.27 10.51
CA ARG A 265 -19.37 2.82 9.17
C ARG A 265 -17.90 2.92 8.81
N LEU A 266 -17.58 2.79 7.53
CA LEU A 266 -16.23 3.01 7.00
C LEU A 266 -16.06 4.49 6.62
N ILE A 267 -14.95 5.10 7.00
CA ILE A 267 -14.49 6.36 6.40
C ILE A 267 -13.44 5.99 5.36
N CYS A 268 -13.74 6.22 4.09
CA CYS A 268 -12.88 5.86 2.98
C CYS A 268 -12.61 7.08 2.10
N ASP A 269 -11.58 7.86 2.43
CA ASP A 269 -11.21 9.06 1.68
C ASP A 269 -10.66 8.69 0.30
N ALA A 270 -11.31 9.17 -0.75
CA ALA A 270 -10.93 8.91 -2.14
C ALA A 270 -9.52 9.41 -2.48
N TRP A 271 -9.03 10.49 -1.86
CA TRP A 271 -7.67 10.96 -2.04
C TRP A 271 -6.63 9.95 -1.54
N TRP A 272 -6.84 9.32 -0.38
CA TRP A 272 -5.96 8.27 0.11
C TRP A 272 -6.00 7.02 -0.78
N ALA A 273 -7.19 6.66 -1.29
CA ALA A 273 -7.36 5.56 -2.24
C ALA A 273 -6.53 5.78 -3.52
N VAL A 274 -6.65 6.97 -4.13
CA VAL A 274 -5.86 7.38 -5.30
C VAL A 274 -4.37 7.36 -5.01
N LYS A 275 -3.96 7.91 -3.88
CA LYS A 275 -2.56 7.99 -3.49
C LYS A 275 -1.92 6.63 -3.26
N LYS A 276 -2.64 5.69 -2.66
CA LYS A 276 -2.19 4.32 -2.38
C LYS A 276 -2.09 3.49 -3.67
N GLU A 277 -3.14 3.54 -4.51
CA GLU A 277 -3.29 2.64 -5.65
C GLU A 277 -2.65 3.18 -6.94
N LEU A 278 -2.85 4.46 -7.26
CA LEU A 278 -2.47 5.03 -8.55
C LEU A 278 -1.17 5.84 -8.51
N ARG A 279 -0.89 6.50 -7.40
CA ARG A 279 0.29 7.36 -7.20
C ARG A 279 0.49 8.39 -8.31
N PRO A 280 -0.54 9.15 -8.72
CA PRO A 280 -0.46 10.07 -9.85
C PRO A 280 0.58 11.18 -9.59
N LYS A 281 1.05 11.85 -10.64
CA LYS A 281 1.95 13.02 -10.49
C LYS A 281 1.28 14.18 -9.77
N GLN A 282 0.01 14.45 -10.08
CA GLN A 282 -0.83 15.46 -9.42
C GLN A 282 -1.99 14.76 -8.70
N GLU A 283 -2.21 15.15 -7.45
CA GLU A 283 -3.19 14.50 -6.55
C GLU A 283 -4.45 15.35 -6.33
N THR A 284 -4.66 16.43 -7.08
CA THR A 284 -5.88 17.26 -6.97
C THR A 284 -7.09 16.55 -7.59
N LEU A 285 -8.29 16.81 -7.06
CA LEU A 285 -9.52 16.23 -7.59
C LEU A 285 -9.67 16.46 -9.10
N ASN A 286 -9.40 17.67 -9.58
CA ASN A 286 -9.47 18.01 -11.00
C ASN A 286 -8.50 17.20 -11.87
N ALA A 287 -7.24 17.02 -11.43
CA ALA A 287 -6.25 16.26 -12.18
C ALA A 287 -6.60 14.76 -12.23
N VAL A 288 -7.09 14.22 -11.11
CA VAL A 288 -7.45 12.82 -11.00
C VAL A 288 -8.75 12.50 -11.74
N SER A 289 -9.77 13.36 -11.65
CA SER A 289 -11.02 13.17 -12.40
C SER A 289 -10.79 13.26 -13.92
N SER A 290 -9.95 14.20 -14.36
CA SER A 290 -9.56 14.30 -15.77
C SER A 290 -8.80 13.04 -16.24
N MET A 291 -7.90 12.51 -15.42
CA MET A 291 -7.11 11.32 -15.75
C MET A 291 -7.96 10.04 -15.80
N LEU A 292 -8.85 9.84 -14.82
CA LEU A 292 -9.61 8.59 -14.67
C LEU A 292 -10.96 8.60 -15.40
N LEU A 293 -11.65 9.73 -15.36
CA LEU A 293 -13.04 9.85 -15.82
C LEU A 293 -13.15 10.65 -17.11
N GLY A 294 -12.08 11.34 -17.55
CA GLY A 294 -12.14 12.27 -18.68
C GLY A 294 -12.96 13.53 -18.38
N GLU A 295 -13.24 13.83 -17.11
CA GLU A 295 -14.09 14.94 -16.69
C GLU A 295 -13.30 15.95 -15.84
N GLN A 296 -13.72 17.20 -15.87
CA GLN A 296 -13.12 18.28 -15.08
C GLN A 296 -14.12 18.86 -14.08
N LYS A 297 -13.62 19.49 -13.04
CA LYS A 297 -14.41 20.29 -12.09
C LYS A 297 -15.12 21.44 -12.84
N LEU A 298 -16.20 21.94 -12.26
CA LEU A 298 -16.79 23.18 -12.72
C LEU A 298 -15.85 24.35 -12.42
N ASP A 299 -15.97 25.43 -13.21
CA ASP A 299 -15.12 26.62 -13.08
C ASP A 299 -15.62 27.52 -11.93
N VAL A 300 -15.14 27.30 -10.74
CA VAL A 300 -15.29 28.18 -9.57
C VAL A 300 -13.90 28.42 -8.98
N ASP A 301 -13.52 29.70 -8.79
CA ASP A 301 -12.26 30.04 -8.12
C ASP A 301 -12.46 29.94 -6.59
N PRO A 302 -11.81 28.97 -5.91
CA PRO A 302 -11.96 28.84 -4.45
C PRO A 302 -11.60 30.11 -3.67
N ARG A 303 -10.73 30.95 -4.21
CA ARG A 303 -10.29 32.20 -3.58
C ARG A 303 -11.36 33.30 -3.61
N GLN A 304 -12.40 33.12 -4.40
CA GLN A 304 -13.53 34.04 -4.54
C GLN A 304 -14.83 33.46 -3.97
N MET A 305 -14.72 32.43 -3.13
CA MET A 305 -15.89 31.67 -2.64
C MET A 305 -16.93 32.58 -1.97
N ASP A 306 -16.51 33.54 -1.16
CA ASP A 306 -17.43 34.48 -0.50
C ASP A 306 -18.24 35.32 -1.52
N SER A 307 -17.57 35.80 -2.57
CA SER A 307 -18.20 36.56 -3.65
C SER A 307 -19.10 35.67 -4.53
N GLU A 308 -18.64 34.46 -4.87
CA GLU A 308 -19.43 33.48 -5.63
C GLU A 308 -20.67 33.05 -4.84
N TRP A 309 -20.53 32.79 -3.54
CA TRP A 309 -21.69 32.46 -2.69
C TRP A 309 -22.71 33.58 -2.63
N ALA A 310 -22.27 34.84 -2.51
CA ALA A 310 -23.15 36.00 -2.45
C ALA A 310 -23.88 36.26 -3.78
N ASN A 311 -23.23 36.05 -4.92
CA ASN A 311 -23.78 36.45 -6.23
C ASN A 311 -24.27 35.27 -7.09
N ASN A 312 -23.74 34.05 -6.89
CA ASN A 312 -23.95 32.88 -7.74
C ASN A 312 -24.19 31.60 -6.93
N ARG A 313 -24.99 31.67 -5.87
CA ARG A 313 -25.17 30.57 -4.90
C ARG A 313 -25.49 29.22 -5.57
N ASP A 314 -26.36 29.17 -6.56
CA ASP A 314 -26.74 27.95 -7.27
C ASP A 314 -25.54 27.36 -8.04
N LYS A 315 -24.61 28.19 -8.50
CA LYS A 315 -23.37 27.75 -9.15
C LYS A 315 -22.47 27.06 -8.13
N VAL A 316 -22.32 27.64 -6.93
CA VAL A 316 -21.50 27.05 -5.86
C VAL A 316 -22.09 25.72 -5.39
N ILE A 317 -23.41 25.62 -5.23
CA ILE A 317 -24.09 24.37 -4.87
C ILE A 317 -23.83 23.30 -5.93
N ARG A 318 -23.98 23.62 -7.22
CA ARG A 318 -23.68 22.66 -8.32
C ARG A 318 -22.21 22.26 -8.31
N TYR A 319 -21.28 23.17 -8.03
CA TYR A 319 -19.86 22.89 -7.93
C TYR A 319 -19.58 21.89 -6.81
N CYS A 320 -20.05 22.14 -5.59
CA CYS A 320 -19.93 21.29 -4.42
C CYS A 320 -20.56 19.89 -4.67
N THR A 321 -21.76 19.83 -5.27
CA THR A 321 -22.41 18.56 -5.62
C THR A 321 -21.57 17.77 -6.65
N LYS A 322 -21.01 18.46 -7.65
CA LYS A 322 -20.16 17.82 -8.65
C LYS A 322 -18.86 17.28 -8.04
N ASP A 323 -18.25 17.98 -7.09
CA ASP A 323 -17.06 17.52 -6.39
C ASP A 323 -17.35 16.25 -5.56
N ALA A 324 -18.47 16.20 -4.86
CA ALA A 324 -18.95 15.01 -4.16
C ALA A 324 -19.20 13.82 -5.13
N GLU A 325 -19.80 14.07 -6.31
CA GLU A 325 -20.03 13.05 -7.35
C GLU A 325 -18.71 12.52 -7.92
N LEU A 326 -17.77 13.40 -8.27
CA LEU A 326 -16.47 13.02 -8.81
C LEU A 326 -15.68 12.20 -7.81
N ALA A 327 -15.69 12.56 -6.52
CA ALA A 327 -15.04 11.79 -5.46
C ALA A 327 -15.59 10.37 -5.36
N LEU A 328 -16.91 10.20 -5.40
CA LEU A 328 -17.56 8.89 -5.41
C LEU A 328 -17.15 8.06 -6.62
N ARG A 329 -17.22 8.63 -7.81
CA ARG A 329 -16.88 7.91 -9.06
C ARG A 329 -15.40 7.52 -9.11
N ILE A 330 -14.50 8.38 -8.61
CA ILE A 330 -13.08 8.05 -8.46
C ILE A 330 -12.90 6.88 -7.50
N LEU A 331 -13.57 6.88 -6.34
CA LEU A 331 -13.48 5.77 -5.38
C LEU A 331 -13.93 4.44 -5.99
N LEU A 332 -15.04 4.47 -6.75
CA LEU A 332 -15.58 3.29 -7.45
C LEU A 332 -14.62 2.79 -8.53
N GLU A 333 -14.06 3.70 -9.35
CA GLU A 333 -13.12 3.35 -10.41
C GLU A 333 -11.80 2.77 -9.89
N VAL A 334 -11.26 3.34 -8.81
CA VAL A 334 -10.07 2.80 -8.12
C VAL A 334 -10.35 1.43 -7.48
N GLY A 335 -11.59 1.20 -7.06
CA GLY A 335 -12.08 -0.08 -6.53
C GLY A 335 -11.48 -0.46 -5.18
N THR A 336 -11.05 0.52 -4.37
CA THR A 336 -10.39 0.27 -3.08
C THR A 336 -11.26 -0.51 -2.12
N VAL A 337 -12.53 -0.11 -1.94
CA VAL A 337 -13.45 -0.78 -1.00
C VAL A 337 -13.63 -2.25 -1.38
N ARG A 338 -13.74 -2.56 -2.68
CA ARG A 338 -13.86 -3.93 -3.16
C ARG A 338 -12.60 -4.75 -2.89
N LYS A 339 -11.41 -4.19 -3.19
CA LYS A 339 -10.12 -4.85 -2.87
C LYS A 339 -9.97 -5.12 -1.38
N ASP A 340 -10.39 -4.18 -0.54
CA ASP A 340 -10.34 -4.34 0.91
C ASP A 340 -11.37 -5.39 1.40
N MET A 341 -12.55 -5.51 0.74
CA MET A 341 -13.48 -6.61 0.98
C MET A 341 -12.88 -7.99 0.63
N ASP A 342 -12.19 -8.10 -0.50
CA ASP A 342 -11.52 -9.35 -0.90
C ASP A 342 -10.41 -9.72 0.09
N LEU A 343 -9.61 -8.75 0.50
CA LEU A 343 -8.55 -8.96 1.48
C LEU A 343 -9.08 -9.28 2.88
N ALA A 344 -10.23 -8.69 3.28
CA ALA A 344 -10.94 -9.02 4.51
C ALA A 344 -11.41 -10.48 4.51
N ALA A 345 -11.91 -10.97 3.36
CA ALA A 345 -12.34 -12.36 3.21
C ALA A 345 -11.19 -13.35 3.46
N VAL A 346 -10.05 -13.13 2.82
CA VAL A 346 -8.88 -14.00 2.90
C VAL A 346 -8.18 -13.91 4.27
N SER A 347 -8.09 -12.70 4.83
CA SER A 347 -7.45 -12.48 6.14
C SER A 347 -8.37 -12.77 7.33
N LYS A 348 -9.64 -13.06 7.11
CA LYS A 348 -10.67 -13.27 8.16
C LYS A 348 -10.76 -12.08 9.13
N LEU A 349 -10.76 -10.89 8.60
CA LEU A 349 -10.90 -9.63 9.32
C LEU A 349 -12.12 -8.85 8.85
N THR A 350 -12.49 -7.78 9.55
CA THR A 350 -13.51 -6.84 9.04
C THR A 350 -12.92 -5.97 7.92
N VAL A 351 -13.77 -5.34 7.12
CA VAL A 351 -13.33 -4.41 6.08
C VAL A 351 -12.61 -3.20 6.71
N GLU A 352 -13.12 -2.68 7.83
CA GLU A 352 -12.48 -1.59 8.59
C GLU A 352 -11.05 -1.95 9.03
N ASP A 353 -10.84 -3.18 9.52
CA ASP A 353 -9.52 -3.63 9.96
C ASP A 353 -8.52 -3.63 8.81
N VAL A 354 -8.93 -4.08 7.62
CA VAL A 354 -8.08 -4.08 6.43
C VAL A 354 -7.74 -2.67 5.97
N MET A 355 -8.72 -1.75 6.00
CA MET A 355 -8.52 -0.36 5.58
C MET A 355 -7.60 0.42 6.51
N THR A 356 -7.71 0.20 7.83
CA THR A 356 -7.08 1.05 8.85
C THR A 356 -5.81 0.44 9.45
N SER A 357 -5.60 -0.88 9.28
CA SER A 357 -4.48 -1.59 9.89
C SER A 357 -3.30 -1.77 8.93
N GLY A 358 -2.13 -2.01 9.51
CA GLY A 358 -0.94 -2.36 8.74
C GLY A 358 -0.84 -3.86 8.43
N SER A 359 0.15 -4.21 7.63
CA SER A 359 0.44 -5.60 7.22
C SER A 359 0.56 -6.60 8.38
N SER A 360 1.00 -6.14 9.56
CA SER A 360 1.12 -6.98 10.76
C SER A 360 -0.23 -7.53 11.25
N GLN A 361 -1.32 -6.75 11.12
CA GLN A 361 -2.65 -7.19 11.52
C GLN A 361 -3.19 -8.31 10.60
N LEU A 362 -2.90 -8.23 9.31
CA LEU A 362 -3.27 -9.28 8.34
C LEU A 362 -2.57 -10.60 8.70
N ALA A 363 -1.27 -10.54 9.00
CA ALA A 363 -0.51 -11.70 9.42
C ALA A 363 -0.98 -12.24 10.79
N ASP A 364 -1.23 -11.35 11.77
CA ASP A 364 -1.73 -11.70 13.10
C ASP A 364 -3.02 -12.52 13.03
N SER A 365 -3.96 -12.12 12.18
CA SER A 365 -5.23 -12.82 12.07
C SER A 365 -5.07 -14.31 11.77
N LEU A 366 -4.19 -14.70 10.87
CA LEU A 366 -3.97 -16.10 10.51
C LEU A 366 -3.03 -16.80 11.49
N LEU A 367 -1.93 -16.13 11.88
CA LEU A 367 -0.91 -16.71 12.76
C LEU A 367 -1.42 -16.96 14.17
N ILE A 368 -2.18 -16.02 14.74
CA ILE A 368 -2.70 -16.16 16.10
C ILE A 368 -3.73 -17.29 16.15
N ARG A 369 -4.68 -17.36 15.20
CA ARG A 369 -5.64 -18.46 15.11
C ARG A 369 -4.96 -19.83 15.01
N ALA A 370 -3.91 -19.91 14.19
CA ALA A 370 -3.16 -21.16 14.04
C ALA A 370 -2.32 -21.46 15.29
N ALA A 371 -1.74 -20.46 15.93
CA ALA A 371 -0.99 -20.61 17.18
C ALA A 371 -1.87 -21.13 18.32
N ASP A 372 -3.06 -20.55 18.49
CA ASP A 372 -4.02 -20.99 19.52
C ASP A 372 -4.43 -22.44 19.32
N ARG A 373 -4.77 -22.85 18.08
CA ARG A 373 -5.07 -24.26 17.76
C ARG A 373 -3.89 -25.19 18.02
N GLY A 374 -2.68 -24.71 17.78
CA GLY A 374 -1.44 -25.47 17.99
C GLY A 374 -0.89 -25.42 19.41
N LYS A 375 -1.60 -24.79 20.38
CA LYS A 375 -1.10 -24.56 21.73
C LYS A 375 0.25 -23.85 21.76
N ILE A 376 0.42 -22.84 20.91
CA ILE A 376 1.61 -22.01 20.79
C ILE A 376 1.34 -20.67 21.45
N GLY A 377 2.21 -20.26 22.35
CA GLY A 377 2.13 -18.99 23.07
C GLY A 377 2.29 -17.80 22.12
N VAL A 378 1.38 -16.83 22.19
CA VAL A 378 1.37 -15.62 21.37
C VAL A 378 2.09 -14.47 22.10
N PRO A 379 3.32 -14.11 21.71
CA PRO A 379 4.06 -13.03 22.36
C PRO A 379 3.37 -11.68 22.13
N MET A 380 3.68 -10.71 22.98
CA MET A 380 3.30 -9.32 22.72
C MET A 380 4.19 -8.71 21.64
N THR A 381 3.69 -7.68 20.97
CA THR A 381 4.46 -6.87 20.02
C THR A 381 5.66 -6.24 20.73
N LYS A 382 6.78 -6.18 20.02
CA LYS A 382 8.04 -5.57 20.53
C LYS A 382 8.01 -4.06 20.28
N GLY A 383 8.64 -3.28 21.15
CA GLY A 383 8.88 -1.87 20.89
C GLY A 383 9.81 -1.67 19.68
N ARG A 384 9.63 -0.57 18.96
CA ARG A 384 10.58 -0.17 17.91
C ARG A 384 11.88 0.25 18.58
N PHE A 385 12.98 -0.48 18.34
CA PHE A 385 14.30 -0.10 18.79
C PHE A 385 15.03 0.64 17.65
N PRO A 386 15.48 1.89 17.86
CA PRO A 386 16.35 2.57 16.91
C PRO A 386 17.68 1.79 16.80
N GLY A 387 18.08 1.43 15.58
CA GLY A 387 19.39 0.78 15.34
C GLY A 387 19.36 -0.74 15.15
N SER A 388 18.19 -1.34 14.82
CA SER A 388 18.16 -2.73 14.36
C SER A 388 19.03 -2.90 13.13
N GLU A 389 19.95 -3.87 13.15
CA GLU A 389 20.79 -4.23 12.01
C GLU A 389 19.91 -4.56 10.79
N GLN A 390 20.25 -3.94 9.67
CA GLN A 390 19.52 -4.12 8.41
C GLN A 390 19.81 -5.53 7.86
N ILE A 391 18.76 -6.32 7.61
CA ILE A 391 18.88 -7.63 6.97
C ILE A 391 19.34 -7.41 5.51
N GLU A 392 20.35 -8.16 5.08
CA GLU A 392 20.79 -8.13 3.69
C GLU A 392 19.68 -8.65 2.75
N GLY A 393 19.27 -7.84 1.78
CA GLY A 393 18.19 -8.15 0.84
C GLY A 393 18.52 -9.22 -0.20
N GLY A 394 17.68 -9.32 -1.24
CA GLY A 394 17.87 -10.25 -2.35
C GLY A 394 19.14 -9.96 -3.18
N TYR A 395 19.58 -10.95 -3.93
CA TYR A 395 20.73 -10.83 -4.84
C TYR A 395 20.34 -10.08 -6.12
N VAL A 396 21.20 -9.18 -6.56
CA VAL A 396 21.08 -8.50 -7.84
C VAL A 396 22.37 -8.69 -8.63
N HIS A 397 22.28 -9.40 -9.76
CA HIS A 397 23.41 -9.63 -10.63
C HIS A 397 23.85 -8.34 -11.34
N THR A 398 25.14 -8.26 -11.69
CA THR A 398 25.69 -7.09 -12.39
C THR A 398 25.37 -7.23 -13.87
N MET A 399 24.84 -6.14 -14.48
CA MET A 399 24.55 -6.09 -15.91
C MET A 399 25.71 -5.52 -16.68
N THR A 400 25.99 -6.09 -17.86
CA THR A 400 26.81 -5.44 -18.87
C THR A 400 25.92 -4.49 -19.68
N PRO A 401 26.35 -3.22 -19.92
CA PRO A 401 25.57 -2.32 -20.76
C PRO A 401 25.45 -2.84 -22.19
N GLY A 402 24.30 -2.66 -22.81
CA GLY A 402 24.10 -3.05 -24.20
C GLY A 402 22.66 -3.28 -24.61
N LEU A 403 22.48 -3.54 -25.90
CA LEU A 403 21.24 -4.01 -26.50
C LEU A 403 21.34 -5.52 -26.70
N TYR A 404 20.32 -6.25 -26.26
CA TYR A 404 20.24 -7.71 -26.31
C TYR A 404 18.99 -8.15 -27.03
N HIS A 405 19.04 -9.28 -27.69
CA HIS A 405 17.93 -9.86 -28.43
C HIS A 405 17.50 -11.19 -27.78
N TRP A 406 16.21 -11.50 -27.89
CA TRP A 406 15.61 -12.76 -27.46
C TRP A 406 15.90 -13.10 -25.99
N VAL A 407 15.59 -12.16 -25.11
CA VAL A 407 15.87 -12.30 -23.68
C VAL A 407 14.69 -12.97 -22.96
N CYS A 408 14.92 -14.20 -22.53
CA CYS A 408 13.97 -14.96 -21.70
C CYS A 408 14.03 -14.49 -20.25
N VAL A 409 12.88 -14.14 -19.68
CA VAL A 409 12.73 -13.79 -18.26
C VAL A 409 12.08 -14.95 -17.54
N LEU A 410 12.85 -15.58 -16.66
CA LEU A 410 12.37 -16.61 -15.75
C LEU A 410 12.13 -15.98 -14.38
N ASP A 411 10.98 -16.23 -13.76
CA ASP A 411 10.60 -15.69 -12.47
C ASP A 411 10.20 -16.81 -11.51
N PHE A 412 10.55 -16.68 -10.23
CA PHE A 412 10.16 -17.65 -9.22
C PHE A 412 8.69 -17.47 -8.82
N LYS A 413 7.90 -18.53 -8.96
CA LYS A 413 6.56 -18.58 -8.43
C LYS A 413 6.61 -18.50 -6.90
N SER A 414 6.35 -17.31 -6.35
CA SER A 414 6.31 -17.08 -4.89
C SER A 414 7.59 -17.55 -4.16
N MET A 415 8.77 -17.08 -4.57
CA MET A 415 10.09 -17.55 -4.08
C MET A 415 10.18 -17.62 -2.55
N TYR A 416 9.90 -16.53 -1.82
CA TYR A 416 10.00 -16.53 -0.36
C TYR A 416 9.03 -17.50 0.31
N PRO A 417 7.72 -17.54 -0.03
CA PRO A 417 6.81 -18.58 0.46
C PRO A 417 7.31 -20.00 0.19
N SER A 418 7.77 -20.30 -1.03
CA SER A 418 8.27 -21.61 -1.41
C SER A 418 9.50 -22.03 -0.60
N LEU A 419 10.43 -21.10 -0.36
CA LEU A 419 11.62 -21.34 0.49
C LEU A 419 11.23 -21.58 1.95
N ILE A 420 10.29 -20.79 2.47
CA ILE A 420 9.78 -20.97 3.84
C ILE A 420 9.18 -22.37 4.00
N ILE A 421 8.39 -22.82 3.04
CA ILE A 421 7.75 -24.15 3.04
C ILE A 421 8.80 -25.25 2.92
N SER A 422 9.68 -25.21 1.90
CA SER A 422 10.63 -26.27 1.61
C SER A 422 11.73 -26.39 2.67
N LYS A 423 12.20 -25.29 3.25
CA LYS A 423 13.21 -25.24 4.31
C LYS A 423 12.62 -25.21 5.73
N ASN A 424 11.32 -25.37 5.84
CA ASN A 424 10.61 -25.41 7.11
C ASN A 424 10.92 -24.22 8.04
N ILE A 425 11.06 -23.02 7.48
CA ILE A 425 11.50 -21.81 8.20
C ILE A 425 10.35 -21.28 9.04
N CYS A 426 10.48 -21.34 10.35
CA CYS A 426 9.46 -20.86 11.29
C CYS A 426 10.08 -20.54 12.67
N PHE A 427 9.44 -19.67 13.41
CA PHE A 427 9.79 -19.44 14.84
C PHE A 427 9.50 -20.68 15.72
N THR A 428 8.68 -21.63 15.28
CA THR A 428 8.40 -22.88 15.97
C THR A 428 9.41 -23.99 15.66
N THR A 429 10.21 -23.82 14.59
CA THR A 429 11.22 -24.80 14.14
C THR A 429 12.64 -24.29 14.27
N LEU A 430 12.83 -23.00 14.59
CA LEU A 430 14.16 -22.42 14.87
C LEU A 430 14.75 -23.11 16.10
N SER A 431 15.95 -23.70 15.98
CA SER A 431 16.60 -24.46 17.07
C SER A 431 18.09 -24.61 16.80
N ASP A 432 18.90 -24.57 17.85
CA ASP A 432 20.37 -24.71 17.73
C ASP A 432 20.79 -26.10 17.22
N ASP A 433 19.97 -27.12 17.40
CA ASP A 433 20.18 -28.51 16.95
C ASP A 433 19.41 -28.86 15.69
N GLY A 434 18.85 -27.87 14.99
CA GLY A 434 18.10 -28.09 13.75
C GLY A 434 18.96 -28.65 12.63
N GLU A 435 18.35 -29.54 11.82
CA GLU A 435 19.01 -30.27 10.74
C GLU A 435 19.21 -29.41 9.48
N ILE A 436 18.29 -28.44 9.25
CA ILE A 436 18.33 -27.54 8.09
C ILE A 436 19.12 -26.30 8.44
N VAL A 437 20.33 -26.18 7.87
CA VAL A 437 21.23 -25.06 8.14
C VAL A 437 21.13 -24.03 7.02
N SER A 438 20.76 -22.79 7.37
CA SER A 438 20.75 -21.70 6.41
C SER A 438 22.14 -21.17 6.09
N PRO A 439 22.39 -20.55 4.92
CA PRO A 439 23.66 -19.91 4.62
C PRO A 439 24.02 -18.77 5.60
N SER A 440 23.06 -18.22 6.34
CA SER A 440 23.28 -17.23 7.40
C SER A 440 23.60 -17.84 8.76
N GLY A 441 23.64 -19.19 8.87
CA GLY A 441 23.97 -19.92 10.09
C GLY A 441 22.77 -20.29 10.97
N ALA A 442 21.58 -19.75 10.73
CA ALA A 442 20.38 -20.16 11.46
C ALA A 442 20.00 -21.61 11.12
N ARG A 443 19.51 -22.35 12.12
CA ARG A 443 19.17 -23.76 11.99
C ARG A 443 17.69 -24.00 12.26
N PHE A 444 17.07 -24.87 11.46
CA PHE A 444 15.64 -25.20 11.59
C PHE A 444 15.47 -26.72 11.66
N MET A 445 14.47 -27.15 12.43
CA MET A 445 14.09 -28.56 12.50
C MET A 445 13.55 -29.03 11.15
N SER A 446 13.81 -30.28 10.79
CA SER A 446 13.21 -30.91 9.62
C SER A 446 11.69 -31.09 9.79
N LYS A 447 10.95 -31.29 8.68
CA LYS A 447 9.49 -31.52 8.73
C LYS A 447 9.10 -32.80 9.47
N GLU A 448 9.96 -33.82 9.41
CA GLU A 448 9.80 -35.09 10.12
C GLU A 448 9.84 -34.92 11.64
N ARG A 449 10.63 -33.96 12.12
CA ARG A 449 10.72 -33.66 13.54
C ARG A 449 9.61 -32.73 14.01
N ARG A 450 9.33 -31.67 13.25
CA ARG A 450 8.25 -30.71 13.53
C ARG A 450 7.90 -29.94 12.27
N VAL A 451 6.65 -29.94 11.86
CA VAL A 451 6.16 -29.05 10.80
C VAL A 451 5.99 -27.64 11.37
N GLY A 452 6.56 -26.67 10.68
CA GLY A 452 6.47 -25.25 11.08
C GLY A 452 5.08 -24.67 10.87
N LEU A 453 4.65 -23.80 11.80
CA LEU A 453 3.35 -23.13 11.70
C LEU A 453 3.24 -22.25 10.45
N LEU A 454 4.25 -21.43 10.19
CA LEU A 454 4.29 -20.55 9.03
C LEU A 454 4.33 -21.31 7.70
N PRO A 455 5.18 -22.34 7.50
CA PRO A 455 5.10 -23.23 6.35
C PRO A 455 3.69 -23.77 6.08
N THR A 456 3.01 -24.25 7.12
CA THR A 456 1.63 -24.79 6.98
C THR A 456 0.64 -23.74 6.50
N ILE A 457 0.69 -22.51 7.05
CA ILE A 457 -0.19 -21.41 6.63
C ILE A 457 0.06 -21.03 5.17
N LEU A 458 1.33 -20.90 4.79
CA LEU A 458 1.70 -20.52 3.43
C LEU A 458 1.35 -21.61 2.41
N GLU A 459 1.52 -22.89 2.76
CA GLU A 459 1.12 -24.01 1.91
C GLU A 459 -0.40 -24.01 1.68
N ASN A 460 -1.20 -23.79 2.72
CA ASN A 460 -2.66 -23.68 2.59
C ASN A 460 -3.05 -22.48 1.70
N LEU A 461 -2.43 -21.31 1.87
CA LEU A 461 -2.70 -20.14 1.04
C LEU A 461 -2.29 -20.35 -0.42
N MET A 462 -1.18 -21.06 -0.69
CA MET A 462 -0.77 -21.41 -2.05
C MET A 462 -1.80 -22.33 -2.71
N ASN A 463 -2.23 -23.37 -2.02
CA ASN A 463 -3.24 -24.29 -2.51
C ASN A 463 -4.57 -23.60 -2.77
N GLU A 464 -5.05 -22.78 -1.84
CA GLU A 464 -6.26 -21.96 -2.00
C GLU A 464 -6.16 -21.07 -3.25
N ARG A 465 -5.01 -20.41 -3.46
CA ARG A 465 -4.80 -19.57 -4.65
C ARG A 465 -4.82 -20.39 -5.95
N ASP A 466 -4.23 -21.57 -5.96
CA ASP A 466 -4.21 -22.44 -7.14
C ASP A 466 -5.62 -22.97 -7.43
N GLU A 467 -6.43 -23.30 -6.42
CA GLU A 467 -7.85 -23.64 -6.56
C GLU A 467 -8.68 -22.49 -7.13
N ILE A 468 -8.52 -21.27 -6.61
CA ILE A 468 -9.19 -20.07 -7.13
C ILE A 468 -8.82 -19.86 -8.61
N LYS A 469 -7.55 -19.99 -8.97
CA LYS A 469 -7.10 -19.87 -10.36
C LYS A 469 -7.66 -20.97 -11.28
N ALA A 470 -7.82 -22.18 -10.76
CA ALA A 470 -8.47 -23.26 -11.50
C ALA A 470 -9.95 -22.96 -11.77
N ARG A 471 -10.68 -22.46 -10.78
CA ARG A 471 -12.06 -21.98 -10.94
C ARG A 471 -12.15 -20.85 -11.97
N MET A 472 -11.22 -19.85 -11.94
CA MET A 472 -11.17 -18.77 -12.92
C MET A 472 -11.05 -19.26 -14.36
N LYS A 473 -10.28 -20.33 -14.60
CA LYS A 473 -10.14 -20.92 -15.95
C LYS A 473 -11.40 -21.64 -16.40
N GLY A 474 -12.24 -22.07 -15.48
CA GLY A 474 -13.47 -22.83 -15.75
C GLY A 474 -14.71 -21.96 -15.89
N THR A 475 -14.69 -20.70 -15.49
CA THR A 475 -15.86 -19.80 -15.58
C THR A 475 -15.83 -18.95 -16.84
N SER A 476 -17.01 -18.77 -17.45
CA SER A 476 -17.26 -17.81 -18.54
C SER A 476 -18.06 -16.60 -18.08
N ASP A 477 -18.48 -16.55 -16.82
CA ASP A 477 -19.20 -15.41 -16.24
C ASP A 477 -18.19 -14.29 -15.87
N PRO A 478 -18.28 -13.09 -16.49
CA PRO A 478 -17.38 -11.98 -16.21
C PRO A 478 -17.46 -11.47 -14.76
N HIS A 479 -18.59 -11.64 -14.08
CA HIS A 479 -18.75 -11.23 -12.69
C HIS A 479 -18.04 -12.22 -11.75
N GLU A 480 -18.23 -13.52 -11.96
CA GLU A 480 -17.51 -14.55 -11.22
C GLU A 480 -16.00 -14.46 -11.48
N TYR A 481 -15.58 -14.26 -12.73
CA TYR A 481 -14.16 -14.09 -13.07
C TYR A 481 -13.53 -12.92 -12.31
N ARG A 482 -14.16 -11.75 -12.30
CA ARG A 482 -13.66 -10.57 -11.56
C ARG A 482 -13.61 -10.80 -10.05
N TYR A 483 -14.59 -11.50 -9.51
CA TYR A 483 -14.61 -11.87 -8.09
C TYR A 483 -13.45 -12.79 -7.73
N LEU A 484 -13.24 -13.86 -8.50
CA LEU A 484 -12.14 -14.80 -8.27
C LEU A 484 -10.77 -14.16 -8.49
N ASP A 485 -10.64 -13.23 -9.47
CA ASP A 485 -9.40 -12.48 -9.68
C ASP A 485 -9.07 -11.56 -8.49
N GLY A 486 -10.07 -10.90 -7.92
CA GLY A 486 -9.93 -10.16 -6.66
C GLY A 486 -9.41 -11.04 -5.51
N LEU A 487 -10.04 -12.18 -5.30
CA LEU A 487 -9.64 -13.12 -4.24
C LEU A 487 -8.23 -13.68 -4.42
N GLN A 488 -7.85 -14.16 -5.64
CA GLN A 488 -6.49 -14.66 -5.86
C GLN A 488 -5.44 -13.56 -5.69
N GLY A 489 -5.79 -12.31 -6.05
CA GLY A 489 -4.97 -11.14 -5.80
C GLY A 489 -4.78 -10.87 -4.30
N ALA A 490 -5.84 -10.94 -3.52
CA ALA A 490 -5.82 -10.79 -2.06
C ALA A 490 -4.95 -11.86 -1.38
N VAL A 491 -5.08 -13.13 -1.79
CA VAL A 491 -4.21 -14.21 -1.30
C VAL A 491 -2.74 -13.92 -1.61
N LYS A 492 -2.42 -13.42 -2.82
CA LYS A 492 -1.05 -13.04 -3.19
C LYS A 492 -0.51 -11.92 -2.29
N VAL A 493 -1.31 -10.90 -2.02
CA VAL A 493 -0.93 -9.78 -1.13
C VAL A 493 -0.65 -10.32 0.27
N LEU A 494 -1.52 -11.17 0.80
CA LEU A 494 -1.40 -11.75 2.13
C LEU A 494 -0.14 -12.63 2.26
N MET A 495 0.13 -13.50 1.29
CA MET A 495 1.35 -14.33 1.26
C MET A 495 2.63 -13.48 1.26
N ASN A 496 2.67 -12.41 0.46
CA ASN A 496 3.84 -11.53 0.40
C ASN A 496 4.02 -10.71 1.69
N THR A 497 2.94 -10.46 2.41
CA THR A 497 2.96 -9.74 3.70
C THR A 497 3.80 -10.49 4.75
N PHE A 498 3.75 -11.82 4.80
CA PHE A 498 4.44 -12.60 5.82
C PHE A 498 5.95 -12.35 5.86
N TYR A 499 6.62 -12.34 4.69
CA TYR A 499 8.06 -12.06 4.67
C TYR A 499 8.39 -10.70 5.27
N GLY A 500 7.71 -9.63 4.85
CA GLY A 500 7.96 -8.28 5.34
C GLY A 500 7.72 -8.14 6.85
N VAL A 501 6.68 -8.80 7.36
CA VAL A 501 6.34 -8.80 8.78
C VAL A 501 7.41 -9.54 9.61
N PHE A 502 7.86 -10.72 9.19
CA PHE A 502 8.89 -11.50 9.88
C PHE A 502 10.29 -10.86 9.83
N ALA A 503 10.57 -10.07 8.80
CA ALA A 503 11.81 -9.30 8.69
C ALA A 503 11.78 -7.99 9.51
N SER A 504 10.62 -7.60 10.08
CA SER A 504 10.50 -6.39 10.89
C SER A 504 11.06 -6.59 12.31
N SER A 505 11.52 -5.52 12.95
CA SER A 505 12.05 -5.57 14.31
C SER A 505 11.00 -5.51 15.43
N PHE A 506 9.76 -5.18 15.10
CA PHE A 506 8.70 -4.88 16.09
C PHE A 506 7.58 -5.91 16.13
N TYR A 507 7.50 -6.82 15.17
CA TYR A 507 6.44 -7.81 15.09
C TYR A 507 6.58 -8.86 16.21
N ARG A 508 5.45 -9.43 16.69
CA ARG A 508 5.42 -10.35 17.84
C ARG A 508 6.19 -11.65 17.64
N PHE A 509 6.09 -12.26 16.46
CA PHE A 509 6.74 -13.54 16.13
C PHE A 509 8.10 -13.36 15.41
N THR A 510 8.61 -12.14 15.33
CA THR A 510 9.85 -11.88 14.59
C THR A 510 11.08 -12.40 15.31
N ASP A 511 11.98 -12.96 14.51
CA ASP A 511 13.37 -13.21 14.86
C ASP A 511 14.25 -12.82 13.67
N LYS A 512 15.31 -12.02 13.91
CA LYS A 512 16.21 -11.58 12.84
C LYS A 512 16.84 -12.74 12.06
N ASN A 513 17.05 -13.88 12.73
CA ASN A 513 17.59 -15.07 12.12
C ASN A 513 16.62 -15.66 11.06
N ILE A 514 15.32 -15.56 11.27
CA ILE A 514 14.30 -16.00 10.30
C ILE A 514 14.37 -15.16 9.04
N GLY A 515 14.33 -13.82 9.15
CA GLY A 515 14.44 -12.94 8.01
C GLY A 515 15.74 -13.08 7.23
N ALA A 516 16.87 -13.19 7.94
CA ALA A 516 18.19 -13.41 7.37
C ALA A 516 18.30 -14.79 6.68
N ALA A 517 17.70 -15.84 7.25
CA ALA A 517 17.67 -17.17 6.65
C ALA A 517 16.91 -17.18 5.33
N ILE A 518 15.72 -16.58 5.27
CA ILE A 518 14.90 -16.50 4.04
C ILE A 518 15.70 -15.87 2.90
N THR A 519 16.28 -14.68 3.14
CA THR A 519 17.04 -13.97 2.09
C THR A 519 18.34 -14.67 1.74
N SER A 520 19.02 -15.33 2.69
CA SER A 520 20.25 -16.07 2.42
C SER A 520 20.00 -17.33 1.58
N PHE A 521 18.94 -18.07 1.84
CA PHE A 521 18.51 -19.18 0.96
C PHE A 521 18.12 -18.68 -0.43
N ALA A 522 17.39 -17.58 -0.53
CA ALA A 522 17.03 -16.99 -1.82
C ALA A 522 18.26 -16.61 -2.64
N ARG A 523 19.24 -15.92 -2.00
CA ARG A 523 20.51 -15.58 -2.66
C ARG A 523 21.29 -16.80 -3.10
N ALA A 524 21.35 -17.83 -2.28
CA ALA A 524 22.05 -19.06 -2.61
C ALA A 524 21.39 -19.79 -3.80
N ASN A 525 20.07 -19.85 -3.83
CA ASN A 525 19.30 -20.47 -4.89
C ASN A 525 19.51 -19.76 -6.24
N VAL A 526 19.33 -18.44 -6.28
CA VAL A 526 19.54 -17.64 -7.50
C VAL A 526 20.98 -17.72 -8.01
N LYS A 527 21.98 -17.61 -7.12
CA LYS A 527 23.39 -17.76 -7.50
C LYS A 527 23.72 -19.14 -8.04
N GLY A 528 23.13 -20.18 -7.44
CA GLY A 528 23.28 -21.55 -7.93
C GLY A 528 22.74 -21.72 -9.36
N ILE A 529 21.52 -21.20 -9.63
CA ILE A 529 20.93 -21.23 -10.97
C ILE A 529 21.78 -20.46 -11.98
N ILE A 530 22.26 -19.26 -11.65
CA ILE A 530 23.13 -18.47 -12.53
C ILE A 530 24.38 -19.27 -12.87
N SER A 531 25.07 -19.86 -11.88
CA SER A 531 26.28 -20.66 -12.08
C SER A 531 26.03 -21.87 -12.96
N ASP A 532 24.91 -22.57 -12.76
CA ASP A 532 24.56 -23.75 -13.54
C ASP A 532 24.26 -23.38 -15.01
N VAL A 533 23.48 -22.32 -15.24
CA VAL A 533 23.15 -21.77 -16.57
C VAL A 533 24.41 -21.35 -17.33
N GLU A 534 25.29 -20.58 -16.65
CA GLU A 534 26.57 -20.13 -17.26
C GLU A 534 27.52 -21.30 -17.58
N SER A 535 27.52 -22.35 -16.74
CA SER A 535 28.32 -23.57 -16.99
C SER A 535 27.89 -24.32 -18.24
N GLU A 536 26.66 -24.12 -18.70
CA GLU A 536 26.12 -24.68 -19.96
C GLU A 536 26.36 -23.78 -21.18
N GLY A 537 27.06 -22.66 -20.99
CA GLY A 537 27.40 -21.73 -22.07
C GLY A 537 26.27 -20.76 -22.40
N VAL A 538 25.21 -20.70 -21.58
CA VAL A 538 24.11 -19.72 -21.73
C VAL A 538 24.47 -18.44 -21.00
N SER A 539 24.29 -17.28 -21.65
CA SER A 539 24.61 -15.98 -21.07
C SER A 539 23.47 -15.52 -20.15
N VAL A 540 23.79 -15.27 -18.88
CA VAL A 540 22.88 -14.57 -17.94
C VAL A 540 23.14 -13.07 -18.00
N ILE A 541 22.18 -12.33 -18.50
CA ILE A 541 22.28 -10.87 -18.69
C ILE A 541 22.05 -10.13 -17.39
N TYR A 542 21.05 -10.58 -16.62
CA TYR A 542 20.60 -9.90 -15.40
C TYR A 542 19.88 -10.86 -14.45
N SER A 543 19.88 -10.51 -13.17
CA SER A 543 19.01 -11.14 -12.16
C SER A 543 18.65 -10.11 -11.09
N ASP A 544 17.40 -10.15 -10.65
CA ASP A 544 16.90 -9.27 -9.57
C ASP A 544 16.00 -10.07 -8.62
N THR A 545 16.53 -10.37 -7.46
CA THR A 545 15.85 -11.00 -6.33
C THR A 545 15.29 -12.39 -6.64
N ASP A 546 14.29 -12.49 -7.49
CA ASP A 546 13.50 -13.68 -7.84
C ASP A 546 13.41 -13.94 -9.36
N SER A 547 14.06 -13.12 -10.16
CA SER A 547 14.06 -13.27 -11.62
C SER A 547 15.47 -13.45 -12.20
N VAL A 548 15.56 -14.25 -13.28
CA VAL A 548 16.79 -14.48 -14.05
C VAL A 548 16.51 -14.18 -15.51
N PHE A 549 17.34 -13.31 -16.10
CA PHE A 549 17.26 -12.90 -17.50
C PHE A 549 18.41 -13.58 -18.26
N MET A 550 18.07 -14.43 -19.21
CA MET A 550 19.04 -15.17 -20.01
C MET A 550 18.78 -14.98 -21.50
N GLN A 551 19.85 -14.92 -22.26
CA GLN A 551 19.74 -14.78 -23.69
C GLN A 551 19.47 -16.13 -24.35
N SER A 552 18.42 -16.20 -25.18
CA SER A 552 18.15 -17.39 -26.01
C SER A 552 19.25 -17.59 -27.05
N PRO A 553 19.64 -18.82 -27.32
CA PRO A 553 20.53 -19.15 -28.47
C PRO A 553 19.75 -19.12 -29.80
N HIS A 554 18.45 -19.04 -29.79
CA HIS A 554 17.59 -18.97 -30.97
C HIS A 554 17.27 -17.51 -31.33
N HIS A 555 17.07 -17.26 -32.62
CA HIS A 555 16.82 -15.94 -33.19
C HIS A 555 15.40 -15.83 -33.77
N ASP A 556 14.45 -16.56 -33.19
CA ASP A 556 13.04 -16.56 -33.57
C ASP A 556 12.16 -16.76 -32.34
N LEU A 557 10.84 -16.44 -32.48
CA LEU A 557 9.89 -16.50 -31.39
C LEU A 557 9.69 -17.93 -30.86
N GLU A 558 9.49 -18.89 -31.77
CA GLU A 558 9.12 -20.26 -31.39
C GLU A 558 10.29 -20.96 -30.68
N GLY A 559 11.51 -20.88 -31.24
CA GLY A 559 12.71 -21.44 -30.64
C GLY A 559 13.02 -20.81 -29.27
N SER A 560 12.87 -19.48 -29.13
CA SER A 560 13.13 -18.79 -27.87
C SER A 560 12.08 -19.10 -26.81
N VAL A 561 10.80 -19.26 -27.18
CA VAL A 561 9.75 -19.71 -26.27
C VAL A 561 9.99 -21.13 -25.79
N GLY A 562 10.35 -22.06 -26.72
CA GLY A 562 10.72 -23.42 -26.39
C GLY A 562 11.92 -23.48 -25.44
N PHE A 563 12.96 -22.68 -25.71
CA PHE A 563 14.14 -22.56 -24.83
C PHE A 563 13.78 -22.05 -23.44
N GLY A 564 13.03 -20.93 -23.34
CA GLY A 564 12.63 -20.37 -22.06
C GLY A 564 11.79 -21.32 -21.22
N THR A 565 10.87 -22.06 -21.86
CA THR A 565 10.05 -23.10 -21.20
C THR A 565 10.94 -24.25 -20.67
N ALA A 566 11.84 -24.77 -21.50
CA ALA A 566 12.73 -25.84 -21.09
C ALA A 566 13.68 -25.44 -19.95
N MET A 567 14.18 -24.19 -19.95
CA MET A 567 15.01 -23.66 -18.86
C MET A 567 14.21 -23.50 -17.57
N ALA A 568 12.97 -23.04 -17.65
CA ALA A 568 12.08 -22.90 -16.48
C ALA A 568 11.82 -24.28 -15.84
N GLU A 569 11.50 -25.29 -16.63
CA GLU A 569 11.29 -26.66 -16.15
C GLU A 569 12.57 -27.26 -15.53
N ARG A 570 13.71 -27.13 -16.22
CA ARG A 570 14.98 -27.69 -15.81
C ARG A 570 15.52 -27.13 -14.49
N PHE A 571 15.38 -25.81 -14.26
CA PHE A 571 15.89 -25.15 -13.08
C PHE A 571 14.87 -24.99 -11.98
N SER A 572 13.65 -25.49 -12.16
CA SER A 572 12.70 -25.68 -11.06
C SER A 572 13.19 -26.77 -10.13
N ARG A 573 13.50 -26.43 -8.87
CA ARG A 573 14.11 -27.32 -7.86
C ARG A 573 13.40 -27.20 -6.53
N ASP A 574 13.79 -28.05 -5.57
CA ASP A 574 13.36 -27.94 -4.16
C ASP A 574 13.63 -26.56 -3.58
N GLY A 575 12.58 -25.78 -3.41
CA GLY A 575 12.65 -24.40 -2.92
C GLY A 575 12.15 -23.34 -3.89
N GLY A 576 11.65 -23.70 -5.07
CA GLY A 576 10.98 -22.78 -5.96
C GLY A 576 10.75 -23.30 -7.37
N THR A 577 9.54 -23.15 -7.85
CA THR A 577 9.18 -23.36 -9.25
C THR A 577 9.53 -22.10 -10.02
N LEU A 578 10.31 -22.23 -11.09
CA LEU A 578 10.53 -21.16 -12.07
C LEU A 578 9.41 -21.20 -13.12
N GLU A 579 8.89 -20.05 -13.44
CA GLU A 579 7.95 -19.85 -14.56
C GLU A 579 8.64 -19.03 -15.64
N PHE A 580 8.48 -19.43 -16.89
CA PHE A 580 8.86 -18.58 -18.01
C PHE A 580 7.83 -17.46 -18.12
N GLU A 581 8.18 -16.27 -17.61
CA GLU A 581 7.22 -15.18 -17.43
C GLU A 581 7.00 -14.41 -18.74
N LYS A 582 8.08 -14.10 -19.46
CA LYS A 582 8.02 -13.31 -20.68
C LYS A 582 9.28 -13.44 -21.54
N LEU A 583 9.12 -13.15 -22.81
CA LEU A 583 10.21 -12.94 -23.76
C LEU A 583 10.28 -11.47 -24.15
N LEU A 584 11.49 -10.92 -24.08
CA LEU A 584 11.77 -9.53 -24.46
C LEU A 584 12.58 -9.50 -25.75
N GLU A 585 12.08 -8.76 -26.75
CA GLU A 585 12.75 -8.57 -28.04
C GLU A 585 12.44 -7.18 -28.59
N PRO A 586 13.41 -6.25 -28.56
CA PRO A 586 14.71 -6.32 -27.90
C PRO A 586 14.70 -5.91 -26.42
N PHE A 587 15.86 -6.00 -25.76
CA PHE A 587 16.09 -5.61 -24.38
C PHE A 587 17.32 -4.72 -24.27
N PHE A 588 17.23 -3.59 -23.60
CA PHE A 588 18.32 -2.63 -23.41
C PHE A 588 18.57 -2.36 -21.92
N THR A 589 19.85 -2.26 -21.57
CA THR A 589 20.29 -1.79 -20.25
C THR A 589 21.56 -0.93 -20.36
N HIS A 590 21.67 0.10 -19.53
CA HIS A 590 22.89 0.92 -19.42
C HIS A 590 23.82 0.45 -18.28
N GLY A 591 23.59 -0.77 -17.74
CA GLY A 591 24.46 -1.41 -16.76
C GLY A 591 24.16 -1.11 -15.29
N MET A 592 23.23 -0.23 -15.00
CA MET A 592 22.83 0.06 -13.61
C MET A 592 21.78 -0.92 -13.12
N LYS A 593 21.99 -1.46 -11.92
CA LYS A 593 21.04 -2.39 -11.27
C LYS A 593 19.62 -1.82 -11.25
N LYS A 594 18.63 -2.67 -11.54
CA LYS A 594 17.19 -2.35 -11.57
C LYS A 594 16.76 -1.34 -12.65
N ARG A 595 17.59 -1.12 -13.67
CA ARG A 595 17.29 -0.19 -14.77
C ARG A 595 17.43 -0.89 -16.13
N TYR A 596 16.29 -1.15 -16.75
CA TYR A 596 16.21 -1.76 -18.07
C TYR A 596 14.94 -1.36 -18.80
N VAL A 597 14.95 -1.54 -20.12
CA VAL A 597 13.79 -1.39 -20.99
C VAL A 597 13.76 -2.56 -21.99
N GLY A 598 12.56 -2.98 -22.39
CA GLY A 598 12.41 -4.01 -23.40
C GLY A 598 11.01 -4.03 -23.99
N LYS A 599 10.84 -4.69 -25.12
CA LYS A 599 9.55 -4.91 -25.77
C LYS A 599 9.10 -6.35 -25.49
N VAL A 600 7.92 -6.52 -24.92
CA VAL A 600 7.36 -7.84 -24.63
C VAL A 600 6.77 -8.43 -25.91
N VAL A 601 7.28 -9.60 -26.33
CA VAL A 601 6.78 -10.31 -27.53
C VAL A 601 6.03 -11.59 -27.19
N TRP A 602 6.15 -12.12 -25.98
CA TRP A 602 5.42 -13.27 -25.46
C TRP A 602 5.22 -13.11 -23.93
N PRO A 603 4.11 -13.59 -23.32
CA PRO A 603 2.99 -14.42 -23.89
C PRO A 603 2.02 -13.64 -24.76
N LYS A 604 1.93 -12.34 -24.60
CA LYS A 604 1.13 -11.44 -25.41
C LYS A 604 1.99 -10.26 -25.82
N ALA A 605 2.18 -10.08 -27.10
CA ALA A 605 2.91 -8.93 -27.63
C ALA A 605 2.24 -7.62 -27.16
N SER A 606 3.09 -6.66 -26.78
CA SER A 606 2.67 -5.34 -26.32
C SER A 606 3.41 -4.26 -27.11
N ASP A 607 2.68 -3.25 -27.55
CA ASP A 607 3.26 -2.04 -28.14
C ASP A 607 3.85 -1.11 -27.07
N GLU A 608 3.43 -1.26 -25.81
CA GLU A 608 3.98 -0.49 -24.71
C GLU A 608 5.35 -1.03 -24.28
N LEU A 609 6.31 -0.11 -24.07
CA LEU A 609 7.62 -0.45 -23.57
C LEU A 609 7.58 -0.88 -22.10
N LEU A 610 8.17 -2.02 -21.79
CA LEU A 610 8.43 -2.42 -20.41
C LEU A 610 9.63 -1.62 -19.88
N VAL A 611 9.37 -0.54 -19.14
CA VAL A 611 10.39 0.30 -18.51
C VAL A 611 10.48 0.03 -17.02
N ARG A 612 11.66 -0.20 -16.50
CA ARG A 612 11.95 -0.38 -15.07
C ARG A 612 13.08 0.55 -14.60
N GLY A 613 12.87 1.13 -13.41
CA GLY A 613 13.89 1.88 -12.67
C GLY A 613 14.31 3.23 -13.23
N TYR A 614 13.90 3.59 -14.43
CA TYR A 614 14.17 4.90 -15.02
C TYR A 614 13.20 5.97 -14.52
N GLU A 615 13.58 7.24 -14.75
CA GLU A 615 12.86 8.41 -14.24
C GLU A 615 11.46 8.63 -14.86
N ILE A 616 11.08 7.89 -15.91
CA ILE A 616 9.82 8.06 -16.67
C ILE A 616 8.57 8.05 -15.75
N ARG A 617 8.55 7.16 -14.76
CA ARG A 617 7.40 7.01 -13.83
C ARG A 617 7.56 7.76 -12.51
N ARG A 618 8.65 8.51 -12.34
CA ARG A 618 8.89 9.25 -11.10
C ARG A 618 8.12 10.55 -11.09
N SER A 619 7.51 10.89 -9.97
CA SER A 619 6.77 12.14 -9.81
C SER A 619 7.66 13.39 -9.84
N ASP A 620 8.97 13.25 -9.54
CA ASP A 620 9.95 14.33 -9.59
C ASP A 620 10.57 14.54 -11.00
N SER A 621 10.10 13.79 -12.01
CA SER A 621 10.37 14.00 -13.43
C SER A 621 9.24 14.81 -14.05
N PHE A 622 9.60 15.85 -14.80
CA PHE A 622 8.61 16.64 -15.55
C PHE A 622 8.18 15.91 -16.84
N ASP A 623 7.02 16.26 -17.40
CA ASP A 623 6.40 15.47 -18.47
C ASP A 623 7.23 15.43 -19.73
N LEU A 624 7.82 16.55 -20.13
CA LEU A 624 8.73 16.59 -21.28
C LEU A 624 9.93 15.65 -21.12
N GLN A 625 10.49 15.53 -19.90
CA GLN A 625 11.57 14.57 -19.60
C GLN A 625 11.09 13.14 -19.75
N SER A 626 9.89 12.81 -19.23
CA SER A 626 9.34 11.47 -19.31
C SER A 626 9.03 11.07 -20.75
N ASN A 627 8.47 11.97 -21.55
CA ASN A 627 8.15 11.76 -22.96
C ASN A 627 9.42 11.57 -23.79
N MET A 628 10.40 12.48 -23.65
CA MET A 628 11.70 12.37 -24.31
C MET A 628 12.41 11.03 -24.02
N LEU A 629 12.35 10.57 -22.76
CA LEU A 629 12.95 9.27 -22.40
C LEU A 629 12.20 8.10 -23.03
N THR A 630 10.89 8.18 -23.14
CA THR A 630 10.07 7.14 -23.79
C THR A 630 10.42 7.02 -25.26
N ASP A 631 10.48 8.17 -25.96
CA ASP A 631 10.86 8.24 -27.38
C ASP A 631 12.31 7.77 -27.59
N LEU A 632 13.24 8.20 -26.72
CA LEU A 632 14.64 7.77 -26.74
C LEU A 632 14.77 6.24 -26.63
N PHE A 633 14.06 5.62 -25.69
CA PHE A 633 14.09 4.17 -25.54
C PHE A 633 13.46 3.45 -26.74
N GLY A 634 12.34 3.97 -27.26
CA GLY A 634 11.73 3.43 -28.49
C GLY A 634 12.73 3.38 -29.64
N MET A 635 13.41 4.50 -29.89
CA MET A 635 14.41 4.60 -30.97
C MET A 635 15.65 3.73 -30.73
N ILE A 636 16.12 3.62 -29.48
CA ILE A 636 17.25 2.74 -29.12
C ILE A 636 16.88 1.27 -29.39
N LEU A 637 15.69 0.84 -28.99
CA LEU A 637 15.22 -0.53 -29.22
C LEU A 637 15.02 -0.84 -30.71
N GLU A 638 14.77 0.16 -31.53
CA GLU A 638 14.69 0.05 -33.00
C GLU A 638 16.05 0.25 -33.69
N GLU A 639 17.14 0.39 -32.95
CA GLU A 639 18.50 0.66 -33.41
C GLU A 639 18.65 1.97 -34.23
N ARG A 640 17.73 2.90 -34.05
CA ARG A 640 17.71 4.21 -34.74
C ARG A 640 18.51 5.25 -33.95
N ASN A 641 19.78 4.95 -33.70
CA ASN A 641 20.63 5.71 -32.78
C ASN A 641 20.84 7.18 -33.21
N ASP A 642 21.07 7.43 -34.52
CA ASP A 642 21.29 8.78 -35.02
C ASP A 642 20.02 9.65 -34.89
N GLU A 643 18.85 9.07 -35.13
CA GLU A 643 17.57 9.73 -34.94
C GLU A 643 17.30 10.01 -33.46
N ALA A 644 17.65 9.07 -32.58
CA ALA A 644 17.57 9.26 -31.13
C ALA A 644 18.40 10.45 -30.66
N LEU A 645 19.64 10.58 -31.15
CA LEU A 645 20.51 11.71 -30.87
C LEU A 645 19.92 13.04 -31.38
N ALA A 646 19.41 13.04 -32.62
CA ALA A 646 18.79 14.22 -33.22
C ALA A 646 17.54 14.65 -32.46
N MET A 647 16.69 13.72 -32.03
CA MET A 647 15.48 13.96 -31.22
C MET A 647 15.84 14.59 -29.87
N VAL A 648 16.80 14.02 -29.12
CA VAL A 648 17.21 14.57 -27.81
C VAL A 648 17.76 15.99 -27.98
N ARG A 649 18.63 16.24 -28.96
CA ARG A 649 19.17 17.58 -29.27
C ARG A 649 18.07 18.59 -29.60
N SER A 650 17.13 18.20 -30.45
CA SER A 650 15.96 19.02 -30.79
C SER A 650 15.13 19.39 -29.57
N THR A 651 14.87 18.43 -28.69
CA THR A 651 14.11 18.65 -27.45
C THR A 651 14.86 19.59 -26.51
N VAL A 652 16.17 19.40 -26.33
CA VAL A 652 17.01 20.31 -25.54
C VAL A 652 16.99 21.75 -26.10
N GLN A 653 17.08 21.90 -27.42
CA GLN A 653 17.03 23.22 -28.07
C GLN A 653 15.66 23.90 -27.93
N ARG A 654 14.55 23.16 -28.06
CA ARG A 654 13.20 23.69 -27.79
C ARG A 654 13.09 24.27 -26.39
N VAL A 655 13.63 23.58 -25.40
CA VAL A 655 13.64 24.08 -24.03
C VAL A 655 14.52 25.32 -23.89
N GLN A 656 15.73 25.33 -24.48
CA GLN A 656 16.65 26.47 -24.43
C GLN A 656 16.03 27.73 -25.05
N SER A 657 15.27 27.58 -26.15
CA SER A 657 14.56 28.68 -26.80
C SER A 657 13.31 29.16 -26.09
N GLY A 658 12.81 28.38 -25.09
CA GLY A 658 11.57 28.65 -24.39
C GLY A 658 10.31 28.22 -25.16
N ASP A 659 10.45 27.42 -26.21
CA ASP A 659 9.34 26.89 -27.03
C ASP A 659 8.75 25.61 -26.37
N VAL A 660 8.32 25.78 -25.11
CA VAL A 660 7.72 24.71 -24.31
C VAL A 660 6.67 25.29 -23.36
N SER A 661 5.60 24.54 -23.15
CA SER A 661 4.57 24.92 -22.19
C SER A 661 5.10 24.80 -20.75
N PRO A 662 4.77 25.72 -19.83
CA PRO A 662 5.07 25.56 -18.42
C PRO A 662 4.54 24.24 -17.83
N SER A 663 3.40 23.74 -18.30
CA SER A 663 2.83 22.46 -17.87
C SER A 663 3.74 21.26 -18.15
N GLU A 664 4.55 21.31 -19.22
CA GLU A 664 5.50 20.24 -19.56
C GLU A 664 6.74 20.21 -18.64
N LEU A 665 6.97 21.29 -17.85
CA LEU A 665 8.13 21.49 -16.98
C LEU A 665 7.83 21.26 -15.49
N VAL A 666 6.62 20.86 -15.14
CA VAL A 666 6.15 20.70 -13.76
C VAL A 666 6.86 19.56 -13.05
N ILE A 667 7.46 19.85 -11.92
CA ILE A 667 8.06 18.88 -11.00
C ILE A 667 7.12 18.72 -9.81
N SER A 668 6.84 17.49 -9.41
CA SER A 668 5.97 17.20 -8.26
C SER A 668 6.67 16.30 -7.25
N LYS A 669 6.54 16.60 -5.96
CA LYS A 669 7.11 15.77 -4.89
C LYS A 669 6.27 15.86 -3.63
N THR A 670 6.12 14.74 -2.92
CA THR A 670 5.48 14.73 -1.61
C THR A 670 6.22 15.62 -0.62
N CYS A 671 5.51 16.49 0.07
CA CYS A 671 6.01 17.30 1.17
C CYS A 671 5.51 16.73 2.50
N LYS A 672 6.42 16.21 3.32
CA LYS A 672 6.09 15.54 4.61
C LYS A 672 5.54 16.51 5.66
N GLY A 673 5.89 17.78 5.56
CA GLY A 673 5.57 18.87 6.46
C GLY A 673 6.58 19.99 6.30
N LEU A 674 6.22 21.20 6.70
CA LEU A 674 7.08 22.38 6.50
C LEU A 674 8.37 22.31 7.32
N ASP A 675 8.33 21.65 8.49
CA ASP A 675 9.45 21.54 9.44
C ASP A 675 10.00 20.10 9.53
N ALA A 676 9.52 19.17 8.67
CA ALA A 676 9.88 17.76 8.70
C ALA A 676 11.23 17.43 8.03
N TYR A 677 12.00 18.43 7.64
CA TYR A 677 13.28 18.29 6.94
C TYR A 677 14.40 18.94 7.74
N GLU A 678 15.62 18.41 7.64
CA GLU A 678 16.79 18.96 8.30
C GLU A 678 17.10 20.43 7.89
N ASN A 679 16.85 20.78 6.63
CA ASN A 679 17.00 22.13 6.08
C ASN A 679 15.76 22.50 5.26
N PRO A 680 14.62 22.86 5.91
CA PRO A 680 13.36 23.11 5.22
C PRO A 680 13.44 24.21 4.15
N ASP A 681 14.17 25.28 4.43
CA ASP A 681 14.27 26.43 3.55
C ASP A 681 15.01 26.14 2.23
N ARG A 682 15.81 25.07 2.19
CA ARG A 682 16.50 24.63 0.97
C ARG A 682 15.68 23.64 0.13
N MET A 683 14.55 23.18 0.64
CA MET A 683 13.72 22.18 -0.03
C MET A 683 12.71 22.85 -0.96
N ALA A 684 12.81 22.58 -2.26
CA ALA A 684 11.92 23.15 -3.29
C ALA A 684 10.43 22.87 -3.01
N ASN A 685 10.09 21.65 -2.58
CA ASN A 685 8.73 21.29 -2.23
C ASN A 685 8.19 22.05 -1.00
N VAL A 686 9.06 22.40 -0.02
CA VAL A 686 8.67 23.20 1.14
C VAL A 686 8.47 24.66 0.74
N GLN A 687 9.37 25.22 -0.09
CA GLN A 687 9.21 26.59 -0.61
C GLN A 687 7.92 26.73 -1.41
N ALA A 688 7.64 25.76 -2.31
CA ALA A 688 6.42 25.76 -3.09
C ALA A 688 5.17 25.60 -2.22
N ALA A 689 5.21 24.78 -1.17
CA ALA A 689 4.12 24.63 -0.22
C ALA A 689 3.83 25.94 0.54
N ARG A 690 4.87 26.63 1.05
CA ARG A 690 4.72 27.92 1.74
C ARG A 690 4.13 28.99 0.81
N LYS A 691 4.55 29.00 -0.45
CA LYS A 691 4.00 29.94 -1.45
C LYS A 691 2.55 29.62 -1.80
N LEU A 692 2.18 28.34 -1.92
CA LEU A 692 0.79 27.91 -2.09
C LEU A 692 -0.09 28.40 -0.94
N MET A 693 0.35 28.22 0.30
CA MET A 693 -0.36 28.71 1.47
C MET A 693 -0.51 30.24 1.47
N ALA A 694 0.55 30.97 1.09
CA ALA A 694 0.50 32.42 0.95
C ALA A 694 -0.44 32.90 -0.16
N MET A 695 -0.74 32.04 -1.13
CA MET A 695 -1.75 32.28 -2.18
C MET A 695 -3.17 31.89 -1.77
N GLY A 696 -3.37 31.40 -0.55
CA GLY A 696 -4.68 30.99 -0.02
C GLY A 696 -5.08 29.53 -0.34
N TYR A 697 -4.14 28.71 -0.79
CA TYR A 697 -4.40 27.26 -0.97
C TYR A 697 -3.99 26.47 0.26
N ASP A 698 -4.75 25.43 0.56
CA ASP A 698 -4.45 24.55 1.68
C ASP A 698 -3.25 23.64 1.39
N PHE A 699 -2.43 23.46 2.40
CA PHE A 699 -1.33 22.49 2.39
C PHE A 699 -1.45 21.53 3.58
N ILE A 700 -1.33 20.24 3.30
CA ILE A 700 -1.41 19.18 4.29
C ILE A 700 -0.13 18.35 4.25
N PRO A 701 0.49 18.02 5.40
CA PRO A 701 1.63 17.13 5.46
C PRO A 701 1.37 15.80 4.73
N GLY A 702 2.26 15.44 3.81
CA GLY A 702 2.12 14.25 2.98
C GLY A 702 1.50 14.50 1.59
N MET A 703 0.99 15.70 1.30
CA MET A 703 0.48 16.09 -0.01
C MET A 703 1.63 16.26 -1.01
N LYS A 704 1.39 15.92 -2.29
CA LYS A 704 2.29 16.31 -3.38
C LYS A 704 2.12 17.79 -3.69
N VAL A 705 3.25 18.47 -3.77
CA VAL A 705 3.33 19.86 -4.19
C VAL A 705 4.00 19.89 -5.56
N SER A 706 3.42 20.67 -6.47
CA SER A 706 3.91 20.88 -7.84
C SER A 706 4.53 22.25 -7.99
N TRP A 707 5.66 22.33 -8.69
CA TRP A 707 6.36 23.59 -8.91
C TRP A 707 7.14 23.62 -10.22
N ILE A 708 7.52 24.81 -10.62
CA ILE A 708 8.46 25.08 -11.70
C ILE A 708 9.67 25.84 -11.14
N VAL A 709 10.87 25.45 -11.56
CA VAL A 709 12.12 26.14 -11.20
C VAL A 709 12.23 27.43 -12.02
N THR A 710 12.43 28.56 -11.34
CA THR A 710 12.54 29.89 -11.97
C THR A 710 13.94 30.46 -11.89
N ASP A 711 14.75 30.05 -10.90
CA ASP A 711 16.18 30.37 -10.82
C ASP A 711 16.95 29.27 -10.09
N SER A 712 17.72 28.49 -10.83
CA SER A 712 18.56 27.42 -10.30
C SER A 712 19.88 27.89 -9.69
N LYS A 713 20.31 29.13 -9.95
CA LYS A 713 21.57 29.70 -9.46
C LYS A 713 21.42 30.37 -8.09
N SER A 714 20.21 30.71 -7.70
CA SER A 714 19.94 31.24 -6.37
C SER A 714 20.19 30.19 -5.29
N THR A 715 20.54 30.64 -4.08
CA THR A 715 20.74 29.77 -2.93
C THR A 715 19.86 30.25 -1.77
N PRO A 716 18.77 29.53 -1.45
CA PRO A 716 18.25 28.31 -2.06
C PRO A 716 17.70 28.52 -3.47
N GLN A 717 17.67 27.44 -4.29
CA GLN A 717 17.07 27.44 -5.63
C GLN A 717 15.65 28.04 -5.58
N SER A 718 15.33 28.98 -6.46
CA SER A 718 14.00 29.60 -6.51
C SER A 718 13.02 28.77 -7.31
N VAL A 719 11.83 28.58 -6.75
CA VAL A 719 10.74 27.83 -7.37
C VAL A 719 9.41 28.56 -7.21
N GLU A 720 8.51 28.41 -8.17
CA GLU A 720 7.13 28.90 -8.09
C GLU A 720 6.16 27.73 -8.12
N PRO A 721 5.10 27.72 -7.28
CA PRO A 721 4.10 26.66 -7.29
C PRO A 721 3.37 26.65 -8.64
N TYR A 722 3.05 25.45 -9.08
CA TYR A 722 2.23 25.23 -10.27
C TYR A 722 0.86 24.71 -9.88
N ILE A 723 -0.19 25.36 -10.37
CA ILE A 723 -1.57 25.00 -10.12
C ILE A 723 -2.20 24.67 -11.46
N SER A 724 -2.69 23.46 -11.63
CA SER A 724 -3.33 23.01 -12.87
C SER A 724 -4.59 23.81 -13.16
N GLY A 725 -4.72 24.27 -14.41
CA GLY A 725 -5.85 25.07 -14.85
C GLY A 725 -5.67 26.59 -14.62
N THR A 726 -4.54 27.04 -14.03
CA THR A 726 -4.23 28.46 -13.88
C THR A 726 -3.06 28.87 -14.77
N GLU A 727 -3.04 30.15 -15.18
CA GLU A 727 -1.91 30.71 -15.93
C GLU A 727 -0.67 30.78 -15.04
N PHE A 728 0.47 30.29 -15.55
CA PHE A 728 1.76 30.40 -14.88
C PHE A 728 2.44 31.72 -15.26
N ALA A 729 2.45 32.68 -14.34
CA ALA A 729 2.89 34.04 -14.61
C ALA A 729 4.42 34.22 -14.61
N SER A 730 5.19 33.31 -14.00
CA SER A 730 6.63 33.41 -13.86
C SER A 730 7.36 32.77 -15.05
N LYS A 731 8.59 33.21 -15.33
CA LYS A 731 9.41 32.63 -16.38
C LYS A 731 10.19 31.43 -15.86
N PRO A 732 10.09 30.25 -16.51
CA PRO A 732 10.90 29.07 -16.14
C PRO A 732 12.40 29.30 -16.36
N ASP A 733 13.24 28.65 -15.56
CA ASP A 733 14.70 28.57 -15.84
C ASP A 733 14.95 27.52 -16.93
N TYR A 734 14.74 27.89 -18.17
CA TYR A 734 14.89 27.00 -19.32
C TYR A 734 16.28 26.36 -19.42
N ARG A 735 17.31 27.03 -18.94
CA ARG A 735 18.67 26.46 -18.92
C ARG A 735 18.77 25.28 -17.98
N TYR A 736 18.22 25.41 -16.79
CA TYR A 736 18.14 24.33 -15.82
C TYR A 736 17.44 23.08 -16.39
N TYR A 737 16.30 23.28 -17.06
CA TYR A 737 15.55 22.18 -17.65
C TYR A 737 16.27 21.54 -18.82
N ALA A 738 16.94 22.31 -19.68
CA ALA A 738 17.74 21.82 -20.79
C ALA A 738 18.94 20.99 -20.30
N GLU A 739 19.69 21.50 -19.31
CA GLU A 739 20.81 20.77 -18.68
C GLU A 739 20.31 19.48 -18.04
N ARG A 740 19.17 19.48 -17.37
CA ARG A 740 18.57 18.28 -16.75
C ARG A 740 18.13 17.24 -17.78
N LEU A 741 17.57 17.64 -18.92
CA LEU A 741 17.25 16.74 -20.04
C LEU A 741 18.51 16.09 -20.59
N ALA A 742 19.52 16.88 -20.94
CA ALA A 742 20.78 16.39 -21.48
C ALA A 742 21.49 15.45 -20.50
N GLN A 743 21.56 15.81 -19.22
CA GLN A 743 22.14 14.97 -18.17
C GLN A 743 21.41 13.65 -17.97
N THR A 744 20.08 13.66 -18.09
CA THR A 744 19.29 12.41 -17.94
C THR A 744 19.48 11.52 -19.16
N ALA A 745 19.47 12.07 -20.36
CA ALA A 745 19.68 11.33 -21.58
C ALA A 745 21.11 10.78 -21.66
N SER A 746 22.15 11.55 -21.29
CA SER A 746 23.56 11.14 -21.37
C SER A 746 23.84 9.87 -20.58
N ARG A 747 23.21 9.67 -19.40
CA ARG A 747 23.33 8.44 -18.61
C ARG A 747 22.93 7.18 -19.39
N ILE A 748 22.04 7.31 -20.37
CA ILE A 748 21.55 6.22 -21.21
C ILE A 748 22.44 6.11 -22.44
N THR A 749 22.77 7.25 -23.05
CA THR A 749 23.45 7.30 -24.34
C THR A 749 24.95 7.18 -24.22
N GLU A 750 25.55 7.24 -23.02
CA GLU A 750 26.97 6.91 -22.78
C GLU A 750 27.36 5.52 -23.31
N VAL A 751 26.44 4.56 -23.35
CA VAL A 751 26.63 3.22 -23.93
C VAL A 751 26.98 3.32 -25.42
N PHE A 752 26.52 4.37 -26.11
CA PHE A 752 26.77 4.66 -27.52
C PHE A 752 27.87 5.71 -27.72
N GLY A 753 28.53 6.15 -26.62
CA GLY A 753 29.63 7.10 -26.69
C GLY A 753 29.20 8.58 -26.73
N TRP A 754 27.92 8.90 -26.41
CA TRP A 754 27.42 10.27 -26.37
C TRP A 754 27.40 10.82 -24.95
N GLU A 755 28.13 11.93 -24.74
CA GLU A 755 28.21 12.61 -23.45
C GLU A 755 27.22 13.79 -23.38
N GLU A 756 27.00 14.33 -22.17
CA GLU A 756 26.10 15.46 -21.91
C GLU A 756 26.39 16.66 -22.84
N ARG A 757 27.68 16.97 -23.06
CA ARG A 757 28.11 18.06 -23.98
C ARG A 757 27.62 17.85 -25.40
N ASP A 758 27.61 16.61 -25.89
CA ASP A 758 27.22 16.28 -27.26
C ASP A 758 25.71 16.47 -27.45
N LEU A 759 24.94 16.32 -26.39
CA LEU A 759 23.50 16.53 -26.36
C LEU A 759 23.10 18.00 -26.20
N MET A 760 23.97 18.82 -25.60
CA MET A 760 23.78 20.28 -25.45
C MET A 760 24.17 21.10 -26.67
N LEU A 761 25.00 20.54 -27.54
CA LEU A 761 25.50 21.26 -28.75
C LEU A 761 24.47 21.21 -29.88
N GLY A 762 24.18 22.35 -30.47
CA GLY A 762 23.34 22.45 -31.67
C GLY A 762 23.99 21.74 -32.88
N SER A 763 23.15 21.31 -33.84
CA SER A 763 23.55 20.50 -35.01
C SER A 763 24.65 21.08 -35.95
N GLN A 764 25.05 22.33 -35.77
CA GLN A 764 26.03 22.97 -36.66
C GLN A 764 27.51 22.73 -36.30
N GLN A 765 27.82 22.20 -35.11
CA GLN A 765 29.23 21.97 -34.70
C GLN A 765 29.71 20.49 -34.78
N SER A 766 28.83 19.51 -35.02
CA SER A 766 29.18 18.08 -35.06
C SER A 766 29.83 17.63 -36.40
N THR A 767 29.69 18.42 -37.46
CA THR A 767 30.20 18.06 -38.80
C THR A 767 31.72 18.28 -39.01
N LEU A 768 32.41 18.93 -38.09
CA LEU A 768 33.87 19.20 -38.24
C LEU A 768 34.77 18.13 -37.61
N PHE A 769 34.27 17.24 -36.76
CA PHE A 769 35.10 16.25 -36.07
C PHE A 769 34.72 14.79 -36.33
N SER A 770 33.66 14.46 -37.05
CA SER A 770 33.23 13.10 -37.36
C SER A 770 34.04 12.39 -38.48
N GLY A 771 34.98 13.10 -39.12
CA GLY A 771 35.79 12.57 -40.22
C GLY A 771 37.15 11.99 -39.86
N ALA A 772 37.57 11.99 -38.59
CA ALA A 772 39.00 11.75 -38.26
C ALA A 772 39.30 10.49 -37.41
N PHE A 773 38.37 9.63 -37.10
CA PHE A 773 38.68 8.39 -36.34
C PHE A 773 37.87 7.17 -36.79
N SER A 774 38.20 6.65 -37.99
CA SER A 774 37.97 5.26 -38.32
C SER A 774 39.32 4.52 -38.18
N GLY A 775 39.70 4.22 -36.99
CA GLY A 775 40.87 3.41 -36.66
C GLY A 775 40.60 2.61 -35.39
N ARG A 776 40.45 1.29 -35.55
CA ARG A 776 40.38 0.33 -34.47
C ARG A 776 41.54 0.52 -33.50
N GLU A 777 41.25 0.82 -32.23
CA GLU A 777 42.14 0.51 -31.10
C GLU A 777 41.33 -0.10 -29.96
N GLU A 778 41.87 -1.24 -29.44
CA GLU A 778 41.33 -1.98 -28.29
C GLU A 778 41.25 -1.15 -27.02
N PRO A 779 40.32 -1.42 -26.11
CA PRO A 779 40.11 -0.62 -24.90
C PRO A 779 41.29 -0.76 -23.93
N ARG A 780 42.00 0.34 -23.69
CA ARG A 780 43.00 0.45 -22.61
C ARG A 780 42.33 0.26 -21.25
N ARG A 781 42.78 -0.73 -20.47
CA ARG A 781 42.47 -0.91 -19.05
C ARG A 781 42.74 0.36 -18.27
N ARG A 782 41.68 0.94 -17.69
CA ARG A 782 41.81 2.04 -16.74
C ARG A 782 42.40 1.54 -15.40
N SER A 783 43.43 2.23 -14.95
CA SER A 783 44.13 2.06 -13.66
C SER A 783 43.17 2.27 -12.49
N GLN A 784 43.37 1.49 -11.44
CA GLN A 784 42.68 1.54 -10.13
C GLN A 784 42.64 2.97 -9.59
N ARG A 785 41.45 3.46 -9.28
CA ARG A 785 41.24 4.64 -8.45
C ARG A 785 41.35 4.24 -6.98
N LYS A 786 42.14 5.03 -6.25
CA LYS A 786 42.36 4.95 -4.81
C LYS A 786 41.05 5.09 -4.05
N ASP A 787 40.97 4.35 -2.97
CA ASP A 787 39.91 4.39 -1.95
C ASP A 787 39.54 5.81 -1.52
N VAL A 788 38.28 6.18 -1.77
CA VAL A 788 37.66 7.36 -1.16
C VAL A 788 36.82 6.87 0.01
N LYS A 789 37.07 7.43 1.20
CA LYS A 789 36.28 7.16 2.39
C LYS A 789 34.78 7.39 2.17
N PRO A 790 33.89 6.54 2.69
CA PRO A 790 32.47 6.69 2.49
C PRO A 790 31.93 7.95 3.17
N GLY A 791 31.27 8.81 2.42
CA GLY A 791 30.47 9.92 2.92
C GLY A 791 29.16 9.42 3.56
N PRO A 792 28.38 10.28 4.24
CA PRO A 792 27.22 9.88 5.01
C PRO A 792 26.15 9.21 4.12
N ARG A 793 25.61 8.09 4.61
CA ARG A 793 24.67 7.18 3.93
C ARG A 793 23.38 7.89 3.56
N VAL A 794 22.98 7.73 2.32
CA VAL A 794 21.61 8.03 1.84
C VAL A 794 20.69 6.93 2.37
N ARG A 795 19.62 7.29 3.05
CA ARG A 795 18.60 6.37 3.59
C ARG A 795 17.83 5.69 2.46
N SER A 796 17.50 4.42 2.64
CA SER A 796 16.75 3.62 1.67
C SER A 796 15.24 3.91 1.70
N LEU A 797 14.51 3.42 0.69
CA LEU A 797 13.05 3.60 0.53
C LEU A 797 12.22 3.00 1.68
N ASP A 798 12.80 2.09 2.48
CA ASP A 798 12.13 1.40 3.59
C ASP A 798 11.97 2.28 4.86
N ASP A 799 12.55 3.46 4.87
CA ASP A 799 12.33 4.46 5.92
C ASP A 799 10.97 5.19 5.76
N PHE A 800 10.14 4.77 4.79
CA PHE A 800 8.94 5.50 4.37
C PHE A 800 7.64 4.67 4.33
N LEU A 801 7.67 3.45 4.84
CA LEU A 801 6.44 2.65 5.02
C LEU A 801 5.98 2.64 6.48
#